data_7c6c6ef6d21b7d81239c34f7821a1239
#
_entry.id   7c6c6ef6d21b7d81239c34f7821a1239
#
_cell.length_a   1.000
_cell.length_b   1.000
_cell.length_c   1.000
_cell.angle_alpha   90.00
_cell.angle_beta   90.00
_cell.angle_gamma   90.00
#
_symmetry.space_group_name_H-M   'P 1'
#
loop_
_entity.id
_entity.type
_entity.pdbx_description
1 polymer ?
#
loop_
_entity_poly.entity_id
_entity_poly.type
_entity_poly.pdbx_seq_one_letter_code
_entity_poly.pdbx_strand_id
1 'polypeptide(L)'
;MNYWESHTQVAVRFRRFDRKRYAAFRSMHKVINIGVVTASTLLFALPDTAQAQKVIEPNRTGEEASVELEEVEVTASRAPIARNQATKIVTVIPAREIAAAPVTSIQDLLEYAAGIDVRQRGEGGTQADISIRGGTFDQIAVLLNGVNLSNPQTGHYSFDLPVNLSDIERIEVVSGPSSRIFGASAFAGAINIITKTGKENRISTDNYAGMHKLWKLEAAINHATTHFGQRLSAGYASSGGYIDNTDFKQLNLFWQSELKSEEADFQFQAGYNDKGYGANSFYSASYPNQYDKTRRFFLSAGGETHGKIKFTPKVYWTRHFDRYELFRSDPADWYTGHNYHETEVFGANLNATTQWKLGRTSMGVEFRNEGVKSNVLGKPMKEPQDVPFEKEGQYLKSDNRSNISYFLEHNVLLRRFTLSVGVLANYNSALNERIHFYPGIDASYRIGDNVRLYGSWNRALRMPTFTDLYYEGKTNKGNPDLKPEESEAFEVGLKYNTYFLRAHIAGFYRKGKNMIDWVKEKPEDIWESQNLTKVDNLGFETNLSLLPRELGNERFFIRKIELGYAFIHQDKDSEGYISDYALDYLKHKFTAQLSHSIWKGFSATWYVRWQDRAGSYTKYENLKPAYEEPYAPYCLVDMKVNWEYQRLNLYAELNNLLNSTYYDLGNIPQPGIWFKAGFRYSFKY
;
A
#
# COMPACT_ATOMS: atom_id res chain seq x y z
N MET A 1 33.01 58.54 10.33
CA MET A 1 34.19 57.94 10.98
C MET A 1 33.68 56.99 12.07
N ASN A 2 33.99 55.67 11.95
CA ASN A 2 33.78 54.55 12.89
C ASN A 2 32.31 54.11 13.09
N TYR A 3 31.82 53.05 12.53
CA TYR A 3 32.07 51.62 12.29
C TYR A 3 32.18 50.76 13.57
N TRP A 4 31.26 49.68 13.59
CA TRP A 4 31.23 48.44 14.39
C TRP A 4 30.65 48.60 15.81
N GLU A 5 29.61 47.84 16.19
CA GLU A 5 29.37 46.39 16.25
C GLU A 5 27.87 46.11 16.44
N SER A 6 27.31 45.19 15.68
CA SER A 6 26.00 44.59 15.91
C SER A 6 26.17 43.11 16.25
N HIS A 7 26.05 42.73 17.51
CA HIS A 7 25.89 41.36 17.95
C HIS A 7 24.44 40.94 17.79
N THR A 8 24.18 40.04 16.82
CA THR A 8 22.89 39.39 16.67
C THR A 8 22.82 38.20 17.66
N GLN A 9 22.16 38.37 18.78
CA GLN A 9 21.80 37.28 19.67
C GLN A 9 20.61 36.53 19.07
N VAL A 10 20.84 35.30 18.57
CA VAL A 10 19.79 34.36 18.28
C VAL A 10 19.27 33.79 19.60
N ALA A 11 18.15 34.32 20.06
CA ALA A 11 17.44 33.78 21.21
C ALA A 11 16.67 32.53 20.81
N VAL A 12 17.23 31.35 21.07
CA VAL A 12 16.50 30.08 21.03
C VAL A 12 15.52 30.07 22.20
N ARG A 13 14.25 30.39 21.94
CA ARG A 13 13.17 30.22 22.91
C ARG A 13 12.88 28.74 23.08
N PHE A 14 13.45 28.09 24.10
CA PHE A 14 12.93 26.84 24.64
C PHE A 14 11.52 27.09 25.19
N ARG A 15 10.47 26.58 24.53
CA ARG A 15 9.14 26.51 25.12
C ARG A 15 9.21 25.57 26.33
N ARG A 16 8.69 26.06 27.45
CA ARG A 16 8.51 25.27 28.68
C ARG A 16 7.80 23.94 28.35
N PHE A 17 8.49 22.86 28.62
CA PHE A 17 7.90 21.51 28.62
C PHE A 17 6.82 21.43 29.69
N ASP A 18 5.61 21.06 29.28
CA ASP A 18 4.46 20.89 30.16
C ASP A 18 4.70 19.71 31.11
N ARG A 19 4.50 19.95 32.43
CA ARG A 19 4.71 18.93 33.48
C ARG A 19 3.87 17.67 33.30
N LYS A 20 2.79 17.69 32.57
CA LYS A 20 1.94 16.54 32.24
C LYS A 20 2.63 15.52 31.34
N ARG A 21 3.55 15.92 30.45
CA ARG A 21 4.32 15.01 29.61
C ARG A 21 5.33 14.16 30.38
N TYR A 22 5.77 14.62 31.55
CA TYR A 22 6.71 13.89 32.43
C TYR A 22 6.04 12.70 33.15
N ALA A 23 4.74 12.74 33.41
CA ALA A 23 4.01 11.66 34.07
C ALA A 23 3.80 10.45 33.12
N ALA A 24 3.56 10.69 31.82
CA ALA A 24 3.45 9.64 30.80
C ALA A 24 4.78 8.86 30.63
N PHE A 25 5.90 9.55 30.68
CA PHE A 25 7.23 8.94 30.59
C PHE A 25 7.55 8.03 31.80
N ARG A 26 7.10 8.41 33.00
CA ARG A 26 7.27 7.57 34.21
C ARG A 26 6.37 6.32 34.22
N SER A 27 5.17 6.42 33.68
CA SER A 27 4.27 5.28 33.51
C SER A 27 4.81 4.24 32.54
N MET A 28 5.42 4.71 31.45
CA MET A 28 6.02 3.86 30.41
C MET A 28 7.21 3.04 30.91
N HIS A 29 8.07 3.60 31.80
CA HIS A 29 9.17 2.86 32.42
C HIS A 29 8.69 1.69 33.28
N LYS A 30 7.55 1.82 33.97
CA LYS A 30 6.98 0.74 34.77
C LYS A 30 6.39 -0.39 33.91
N VAL A 31 5.80 -0.08 32.76
CA VAL A 31 5.22 -1.09 31.87
C VAL A 31 6.31 -1.88 31.13
N ILE A 32 7.39 -1.21 30.71
CA ILE A 32 8.53 -1.87 30.06
C ILE A 32 9.24 -2.83 31.04
N ASN A 33 9.42 -2.44 32.31
CA ASN A 33 10.04 -3.32 33.31
C ASN A 33 9.20 -4.56 33.63
N ILE A 34 7.86 -4.47 33.63
CA ILE A 34 6.97 -5.62 33.86
C ILE A 34 6.96 -6.55 32.64
N GLY A 35 6.93 -6.03 31.42
CA GLY A 35 6.96 -6.83 30.19
C GLY A 35 8.25 -7.62 29.98
N VAL A 36 9.39 -7.04 30.32
CA VAL A 36 10.71 -7.70 30.19
C VAL A 36 10.89 -8.79 31.25
N VAL A 37 10.38 -8.59 32.47
CA VAL A 37 10.49 -9.58 33.55
C VAL A 37 9.58 -10.79 33.32
N THR A 38 8.35 -10.60 32.78
CA THR A 38 7.44 -11.71 32.48
C THR A 38 7.88 -12.50 31.24
N ALA A 39 8.47 -11.87 30.22
CA ALA A 39 9.01 -12.58 29.05
C ALA A 39 10.26 -13.42 29.41
N SER A 40 11.09 -12.96 30.35
CA SER A 40 12.29 -13.67 30.80
C SER A 40 11.95 -14.93 31.60
N THR A 41 10.87 -14.97 32.36
CA THR A 41 10.49 -16.11 33.21
C THR A 41 9.83 -17.27 32.44
N LEU A 42 9.20 -16.99 31.30
CA LEU A 42 8.64 -18.03 30.43
C LEU A 42 9.68 -18.73 29.53
N LEU A 43 10.88 -18.16 29.39
CA LEU A 43 11.96 -18.67 28.53
C LEU A 43 12.80 -19.78 29.19
N PHE A 44 12.71 -19.99 30.52
CA PHE A 44 13.54 -20.97 31.23
C PHE A 44 12.96 -22.41 31.30
N ALA A 45 11.82 -22.68 30.70
CA ALA A 45 11.13 -23.97 30.82
C ALA A 45 11.13 -24.84 29.54
N LEU A 46 11.95 -24.51 28.53
CA LEU A 46 12.02 -25.32 27.30
C LEU A 46 13.27 -26.21 27.26
N PRO A 47 13.16 -27.47 26.81
CA PRO A 47 14.28 -28.40 26.80
C PRO A 47 15.35 -28.04 25.75
N ASP A 48 16.57 -28.39 26.04
CA ASP A 48 17.88 -28.07 25.44
C ASP A 48 18.12 -28.69 24.03
N THR A 49 17.20 -28.58 23.07
CA THR A 49 17.33 -29.17 21.71
C THR A 49 17.27 -28.17 20.55
N ALA A 50 17.50 -26.87 20.79
CA ALA A 50 17.58 -25.90 19.72
C ALA A 50 18.98 -25.86 19.07
N GLN A 51 19.20 -26.66 18.02
CA GLN A 51 20.34 -26.46 17.14
C GLN A 51 20.06 -25.31 16.19
N ALA A 52 20.86 -24.24 16.29
CA ALA A 52 20.84 -23.16 15.35
C ALA A 52 21.15 -23.68 13.92
N GLN A 53 20.27 -23.44 12.99
CA GLN A 53 20.48 -23.81 11.60
C GLN A 53 21.61 -22.95 11.02
N LYS A 54 22.75 -23.57 10.66
CA LYS A 54 23.78 -22.94 9.85
C LYS A 54 23.15 -22.54 8.52
N VAL A 55 23.30 -21.29 8.13
CA VAL A 55 23.04 -20.83 6.77
C VAL A 55 23.99 -21.64 5.87
N ILE A 56 23.44 -22.52 5.05
CA ILE A 56 24.20 -23.25 4.02
C ILE A 56 24.34 -22.27 2.87
N GLU A 57 25.58 -21.80 2.63
CA GLU A 57 25.91 -21.09 1.40
C GLU A 57 25.68 -22.04 0.20
N PRO A 58 24.89 -21.66 -0.82
CA PRO A 58 24.66 -22.52 -1.96
C PRO A 58 25.93 -22.58 -2.82
N ASN A 59 26.36 -23.80 -3.09
CA ASN A 59 27.41 -24.11 -4.06
C ASN A 59 26.88 -23.83 -5.48
N ARG A 60 27.39 -22.78 -6.14
CA ARG A 60 26.97 -22.33 -7.48
C ARG A 60 27.43 -23.28 -8.57
N THR A 61 26.52 -24.05 -9.14
CA THR A 61 26.60 -24.55 -10.51
C THR A 61 25.18 -24.72 -11.08
N GLY A 62 24.75 -23.78 -11.89
CA GLY A 62 23.93 -23.98 -13.10
C GLY A 62 22.45 -24.30 -12.98
N GLU A 63 21.65 -23.71 -12.02
CA GLU A 63 20.15 -23.83 -12.05
C GLU A 63 19.53 -22.55 -11.44
N GLU A 64 19.46 -21.47 -12.21
CA GLU A 64 19.30 -20.13 -11.67
C GLU A 64 17.87 -19.54 -11.62
N ALA A 65 16.80 -20.20 -12.05
CA ALA A 65 15.52 -19.49 -12.20
C ALA A 65 14.40 -19.84 -11.23
N SER A 66 14.37 -21.03 -10.67
CA SER A 66 13.25 -21.48 -9.79
C SER A 66 13.55 -21.33 -8.29
N VAL A 67 14.83 -21.36 -7.92
CA VAL A 67 15.28 -21.25 -6.51
C VAL A 67 15.18 -19.82 -6.00
N GLU A 68 15.35 -18.82 -6.87
CA GLU A 68 15.37 -17.38 -6.48
C GLU A 68 14.10 -16.88 -5.76
N LEU A 69 12.91 -17.44 -6.04
CA LEU A 69 11.67 -16.97 -5.40
C LEU A 69 11.43 -17.54 -4.00
N GLU A 70 12.10 -18.61 -3.62
CA GLU A 70 11.98 -19.19 -2.27
C GLU A 70 12.91 -18.52 -1.25
N GLU A 71 14.00 -17.94 -1.71
CA GLU A 71 14.97 -17.21 -0.90
C GLU A 71 14.67 -15.71 -0.74
N VAL A 72 13.63 -15.18 -1.42
CA VAL A 72 13.26 -13.77 -1.26
C VAL A 72 12.86 -13.50 0.19
N GLU A 73 13.64 -12.69 0.87
CA GLU A 73 13.26 -12.14 2.15
C GLU A 73 12.06 -11.20 1.97
N VAL A 74 11.04 -11.40 2.79
CA VAL A 74 9.81 -10.60 2.76
C VAL A 74 9.66 -9.82 4.07
N THR A 75 9.04 -8.65 3.98
CA THR A 75 8.78 -7.77 5.11
C THR A 75 7.55 -8.21 5.93
N ALA A 76 7.35 -9.52 6.10
CA ALA A 76 6.26 -10.07 6.91
C ALA A 76 6.55 -10.07 8.43
N SER A 77 7.70 -9.55 8.84
CA SER A 77 8.09 -9.32 10.24
C SER A 77 8.96 -8.06 10.32
N ARG A 78 9.19 -7.54 11.53
CA ARG A 78 10.08 -6.37 11.75
C ARG A 78 11.54 -6.63 11.33
N ALA A 79 11.96 -7.89 11.31
CA ALA A 79 13.18 -8.31 10.66
C ALA A 79 12.82 -9.15 9.43
N PRO A 80 13.39 -8.90 8.27
CA PRO A 80 13.13 -9.68 7.07
C PRO A 80 13.34 -11.17 7.32
N ILE A 81 12.40 -12.00 6.86
CA ILE A 81 12.47 -13.46 6.95
C ILE A 81 12.23 -14.05 5.57
N ALA A 82 12.78 -15.22 5.30
CA ALA A 82 12.53 -15.91 4.05
C ALA A 82 11.02 -16.17 3.86
N ARG A 83 10.51 -15.98 2.65
CA ARG A 83 9.07 -16.15 2.31
C ARG A 83 8.53 -17.50 2.74
N ASN A 84 9.34 -18.57 2.61
CA ASN A 84 8.98 -19.93 3.01
C ASN A 84 8.87 -20.11 4.54
N GLN A 85 9.49 -19.24 5.33
CA GLN A 85 9.43 -19.23 6.80
C GLN A 85 8.35 -18.27 7.34
N ALA A 86 7.81 -17.41 6.49
CA ALA A 86 6.77 -16.47 6.88
C ALA A 86 5.53 -17.20 7.42
N THR A 87 5.10 -16.82 8.62
CA THR A 87 3.94 -17.36 9.32
C THR A 87 2.61 -16.79 8.84
N LYS A 88 2.64 -15.84 7.88
CA LYS A 88 1.49 -15.23 7.21
C LYS A 88 1.57 -15.46 5.70
N ILE A 89 0.46 -15.22 5.00
CA ILE A 89 0.47 -15.13 3.55
C ILE A 89 1.09 -13.80 3.15
N VAL A 90 2.13 -13.89 2.31
CA VAL A 90 2.68 -12.75 1.59
C VAL A 90 2.59 -13.04 0.11
N THR A 91 1.74 -12.31 -0.60
CA THR A 91 1.71 -12.35 -2.06
C THR A 91 2.84 -11.48 -2.57
N VAL A 92 3.73 -12.06 -3.37
CA VAL A 92 4.86 -11.37 -3.99
C VAL A 92 4.65 -11.34 -5.49
N ILE A 93 4.60 -10.14 -6.06
CA ILE A 93 4.48 -9.90 -7.51
C ILE A 93 5.85 -9.37 -8.00
N PRO A 94 6.69 -10.20 -8.62
CA PRO A 94 8.04 -9.81 -9.04
C PRO A 94 8.02 -9.01 -10.35
N ALA A 95 9.12 -8.28 -10.63
CA ALA A 95 9.27 -7.44 -11.82
C ALA A 95 8.95 -8.15 -13.14
N ARG A 96 9.27 -9.44 -13.25
CA ARG A 96 8.95 -10.24 -14.45
C ARG A 96 7.44 -10.40 -14.68
N GLU A 97 6.65 -10.52 -13.60
CA GLU A 97 5.19 -10.60 -13.68
C GLU A 97 4.58 -9.24 -13.97
N ILE A 98 5.12 -8.18 -13.36
CA ILE A 98 4.76 -6.79 -13.69
C ILE A 98 4.98 -6.51 -15.18
N ALA A 99 6.13 -6.94 -15.71
CA ALA A 99 6.45 -6.77 -17.11
C ALA A 99 5.56 -7.58 -18.08
N ALA A 100 5.05 -8.72 -17.64
CA ALA A 100 4.19 -9.61 -18.45
C ALA A 100 2.70 -9.22 -18.37
N ALA A 101 2.28 -8.43 -17.38
CA ALA A 101 0.89 -8.03 -17.19
C ALA A 101 0.47 -6.89 -18.15
N PRO A 102 -0.78 -6.88 -18.64
CA PRO A 102 -1.34 -5.81 -19.47
C PRO A 102 -1.83 -4.65 -18.61
N VAL A 103 -0.91 -3.93 -17.95
CA VAL A 103 -1.20 -2.90 -16.96
C VAL A 103 -0.47 -1.60 -17.23
N THR A 104 -1.04 -0.49 -16.77
CA THR A 104 -0.46 0.86 -16.85
C THR A 104 -0.06 1.43 -15.49
N SER A 105 -0.64 0.88 -14.41
CA SER A 105 -0.45 1.36 -13.05
C SER A 105 -0.24 0.21 -12.06
N ILE A 106 0.17 0.55 -10.83
CA ILE A 106 0.25 -0.40 -9.71
C ILE A 106 -1.16 -0.89 -9.35
N GLN A 107 -2.15 -0.03 -9.41
CA GLN A 107 -3.53 -0.34 -9.11
C GLN A 107 -4.09 -1.41 -10.05
N ASP A 108 -3.87 -1.26 -11.37
CA ASP A 108 -4.28 -2.27 -12.37
C ASP A 108 -3.65 -3.64 -12.07
N LEU A 109 -2.38 -3.65 -11.66
CA LEU A 109 -1.68 -4.90 -11.34
C LEU A 109 -2.30 -5.60 -10.12
N LEU A 110 -2.68 -4.84 -9.09
CA LEU A 110 -3.29 -5.38 -7.88
C LEU A 110 -4.69 -5.97 -8.12
N GLU A 111 -5.36 -5.58 -9.20
CA GLU A 111 -6.62 -6.19 -9.61
C GLU A 111 -6.52 -7.68 -9.93
N TYR A 112 -5.35 -8.17 -10.32
CA TYR A 112 -5.12 -9.60 -10.60
C TYR A 112 -4.85 -10.44 -9.34
N ALA A 113 -4.74 -9.82 -8.17
CA ALA A 113 -4.64 -10.53 -6.89
C ALA A 113 -6.03 -10.82 -6.31
N ALA A 114 -6.34 -12.08 -6.02
CA ALA A 114 -7.69 -12.51 -5.61
C ALA A 114 -8.16 -11.86 -4.29
N GLY A 115 -7.27 -11.70 -3.30
CA GLY A 115 -7.59 -11.15 -1.98
C GLY A 115 -7.68 -9.61 -1.92
N ILE A 116 -7.51 -8.93 -3.05
CA ILE A 116 -7.52 -7.46 -3.13
C ILE A 116 -8.73 -6.99 -3.92
N ASP A 117 -9.46 -6.04 -3.38
CA ASP A 117 -10.51 -5.30 -4.07
C ASP A 117 -9.94 -3.95 -4.52
N VAL A 118 -9.98 -3.67 -5.81
CA VAL A 118 -9.58 -2.40 -6.41
C VAL A 118 -10.79 -1.78 -7.06
N ARG A 119 -11.19 -0.62 -6.60
CA ARG A 119 -12.29 0.15 -7.16
C ARG A 119 -11.71 1.31 -7.96
N GLN A 120 -11.61 1.12 -9.25
CA GLN A 120 -11.09 2.14 -10.16
C GLN A 120 -12.09 3.29 -10.29
N ARG A 121 -11.58 4.52 -10.22
CA ARG A 121 -12.36 5.73 -10.54
C ARG A 121 -12.02 6.27 -11.92
N GLY A 122 -10.88 5.89 -12.47
CA GLY A 122 -10.44 6.26 -13.82
C GLY A 122 -9.23 5.44 -14.22
N GLU A 123 -8.82 5.58 -15.49
CA GLU A 123 -7.69 4.85 -16.06
C GLU A 123 -6.31 5.35 -15.59
N GLY A 124 -5.27 4.55 -15.87
CA GLY A 124 -3.87 4.97 -15.70
C GLY A 124 -3.47 5.22 -14.25
N GLY A 125 -4.23 4.71 -13.27
CA GLY A 125 -3.96 4.92 -11.86
C GLY A 125 -4.24 6.36 -11.40
N THR A 126 -5.18 7.04 -12.03
CA THR A 126 -5.61 8.39 -11.63
C THR A 126 -6.08 8.39 -10.19
N GLN A 127 -7.06 7.57 -9.87
CA GLN A 127 -7.49 7.29 -8.51
C GLN A 127 -8.12 5.90 -8.42
N ALA A 128 -7.81 5.17 -7.36
CA ALA A 128 -8.45 3.90 -7.04
C ALA A 128 -8.50 3.69 -5.54
N ASP A 129 -9.62 3.16 -5.07
CA ASP A 129 -9.82 2.75 -3.69
C ASP A 129 -9.45 1.28 -3.56
N ILE A 130 -8.39 0.98 -2.83
CA ILE A 130 -7.87 -0.38 -2.69
C ILE A 130 -8.16 -0.89 -1.29
N SER A 131 -8.72 -2.08 -1.20
CA SER A 131 -9.00 -2.74 0.07
C SER A 131 -8.54 -4.19 0.07
N ILE A 132 -8.30 -4.72 1.27
CA ILE A 132 -7.87 -6.10 1.50
C ILE A 132 -8.89 -6.76 2.43
N ARG A 133 -9.43 -7.93 2.04
CA ARG A 133 -10.32 -8.77 2.85
C ARG A 133 -11.51 -8.01 3.46
N GLY A 134 -12.18 -7.19 2.65
CA GLY A 134 -13.36 -6.42 3.09
C GLY A 134 -13.03 -5.28 4.05
N GLY A 135 -11.80 -4.76 4.05
CA GLY A 135 -11.45 -3.48 4.65
C GLY A 135 -11.86 -2.31 3.77
N THR A 136 -11.56 -1.09 4.21
CA THR A 136 -11.68 0.12 3.41
C THR A 136 -10.30 0.57 2.91
N PHE A 137 -10.27 1.53 1.98
CA PHE A 137 -9.03 2.08 1.43
C PHE A 137 -8.17 2.85 2.46
N ASP A 138 -8.77 3.33 3.55
CA ASP A 138 -8.05 3.96 4.67
C ASP A 138 -7.42 2.95 5.64
N GLN A 139 -7.76 1.67 5.51
CA GLN A 139 -7.38 0.59 6.43
C GLN A 139 -6.16 -0.20 5.98
N ILE A 140 -5.49 0.20 4.92
CA ILE A 140 -4.28 -0.43 4.42
C ILE A 140 -3.08 0.50 4.53
N ALA A 141 -1.92 -0.07 4.91
CA ALA A 141 -0.66 0.66 4.84
C ALA A 141 -0.06 0.52 3.43
N VAL A 142 0.27 1.66 2.81
CA VAL A 142 1.00 1.69 1.53
C VAL A 142 2.43 2.14 1.80
N LEU A 143 3.38 1.28 1.46
CA LEU A 143 4.79 1.52 1.74
C LEU A 143 5.63 1.56 0.45
N LEU A 144 6.64 2.41 0.45
CA LEU A 144 7.70 2.43 -0.56
C LEU A 144 9.03 2.12 0.14
N ASN A 145 9.63 0.97 -0.18
CA ASN A 145 10.85 0.47 0.47
C ASN A 145 10.76 0.48 2.02
N GLY A 146 9.58 0.08 2.53
CA GLY A 146 9.29 0.05 3.96
C GLY A 146 9.01 1.42 4.60
N VAL A 147 8.95 2.50 3.85
CA VAL A 147 8.49 3.82 4.32
C VAL A 147 6.99 3.93 4.12
N ASN A 148 6.25 4.20 5.19
CA ASN A 148 4.79 4.33 5.14
C ASN A 148 4.39 5.67 4.49
N LEU A 149 3.82 5.60 3.28
CA LEU A 149 3.34 6.73 2.48
C LEU A 149 1.80 6.87 2.51
N SER A 150 1.10 6.11 3.37
CA SER A 150 -0.35 6.32 3.55
C SER A 150 -0.65 7.77 3.89
N ASN A 151 -1.63 8.34 3.18
CA ASN A 151 -1.98 9.75 3.33
C ASN A 151 -2.93 9.92 4.55
N PRO A 152 -2.58 10.73 5.57
CA PRO A 152 -3.41 10.92 6.75
C PRO A 152 -4.64 11.81 6.50
N GLN A 153 -4.72 12.51 5.37
CA GLN A 153 -5.90 13.27 4.98
C GLN A 153 -7.02 12.32 4.54
N THR A 154 -6.72 11.42 3.61
CA THR A 154 -7.62 10.39 3.06
C THR A 154 -6.83 9.31 2.36
N GLY A 155 -7.28 8.06 2.41
CA GLY A 155 -6.64 6.94 1.72
C GLY A 155 -6.70 7.00 0.20
N HIS A 156 -7.59 7.81 -0.39
CA HIS A 156 -7.72 8.00 -1.85
C HIS A 156 -6.39 8.36 -2.53
N TYR A 157 -5.51 9.10 -1.86
CA TYR A 157 -4.22 9.53 -2.39
C TYR A 157 -3.02 8.69 -1.95
N SER A 158 -3.25 7.57 -1.25
CA SER A 158 -2.15 6.73 -0.76
C SER A 158 -1.32 6.12 -1.88
N PHE A 159 -1.89 5.93 -3.08
CA PHE A 159 -1.21 5.43 -4.27
C PHE A 159 -0.65 6.53 -5.20
N ASP A 160 -0.62 7.78 -4.79
CA ASP A 160 0.12 8.84 -5.49
C ASP A 160 1.63 8.65 -5.23
N LEU A 161 2.19 7.58 -5.78
CA LEU A 161 3.58 7.18 -5.55
C LEU A 161 4.49 7.76 -6.64
N PRO A 162 5.66 8.30 -6.28
CA PRO A 162 6.58 8.94 -7.22
C PRO A 162 7.47 7.91 -7.95
N VAL A 163 6.91 6.78 -8.38
CA VAL A 163 7.64 5.69 -9.03
C VAL A 163 6.94 5.24 -10.31
N ASN A 164 7.70 4.78 -11.28
CA ASN A 164 7.19 4.14 -12.48
C ASN A 164 7.13 2.62 -12.31
N LEU A 165 6.30 1.92 -13.06
CA LEU A 165 6.24 0.44 -13.00
C LEU A 165 7.60 -0.21 -13.27
N SER A 166 8.44 0.39 -14.14
CA SER A 166 9.77 -0.13 -14.43
C SER A 166 10.76 -0.02 -13.28
N ASP A 167 10.48 0.86 -12.29
CA ASP A 167 11.31 1.03 -11.09
C ASP A 167 11.11 -0.11 -10.09
N ILE A 168 10.00 -0.82 -10.19
CA ILE A 168 9.58 -1.81 -9.20
C ILE A 168 10.34 -3.12 -9.40
N GLU A 169 10.98 -3.61 -8.35
CA GLU A 169 11.57 -4.93 -8.27
C GLU A 169 10.52 -5.98 -7.93
N ARG A 170 9.67 -5.66 -6.94
CA ARG A 170 8.53 -6.49 -6.53
C ARG A 170 7.53 -5.70 -5.71
N ILE A 171 6.31 -6.20 -5.66
CA ILE A 171 5.28 -5.73 -4.72
C ILE A 171 4.99 -6.86 -3.74
N GLU A 172 4.98 -6.54 -2.46
CA GLU A 172 4.65 -7.45 -1.38
C GLU A 172 3.31 -7.05 -0.78
N VAL A 173 2.34 -7.96 -0.79
CA VAL A 173 1.04 -7.75 -0.16
C VAL A 173 0.92 -8.66 1.04
N VAL A 174 0.77 -8.07 2.22
CA VAL A 174 0.54 -8.76 3.48
C VAL A 174 -0.94 -8.62 3.84
N SER A 175 -1.67 -9.73 3.77
CA SER A 175 -3.09 -9.75 4.10
C SER A 175 -3.31 -9.87 5.60
N GLY A 176 -4.39 -9.23 6.09
CA GLY A 176 -4.80 -9.23 7.50
C GLY A 176 -4.03 -8.22 8.37
N PRO A 177 -4.50 -8.00 9.61
CA PRO A 177 -3.94 -7.02 10.53
C PRO A 177 -2.45 -7.21 10.74
N SER A 178 -1.70 -6.14 10.49
CA SER A 178 -0.24 -6.15 10.52
C SER A 178 0.35 -4.93 11.23
N SER A 179 -0.42 -4.31 12.13
CA SER A 179 -0.02 -3.09 12.84
C SER A 179 1.24 -3.27 13.68
N ARG A 180 1.49 -4.45 14.26
CA ARG A 180 2.74 -4.74 15.00
C ARG A 180 3.98 -4.68 14.11
N ILE A 181 3.82 -4.85 12.79
CA ILE A 181 4.91 -4.84 11.82
C ILE A 181 5.04 -3.46 11.16
N PHE A 182 3.95 -2.90 10.66
CA PHE A 182 3.93 -1.70 9.81
C PHE A 182 3.36 -0.45 10.47
N GLY A 183 3.00 -0.52 11.78
CA GLY A 183 2.39 0.59 12.50
C GLY A 183 0.86 0.66 12.36
N ALA A 184 0.27 1.71 12.93
CA ALA A 184 -1.17 1.85 13.10
C ALA A 184 -1.99 1.83 11.80
N SER A 185 -1.41 2.20 10.65
CA SER A 185 -2.12 2.23 9.37
C SER A 185 -2.39 0.84 8.77
N ALA A 186 -1.72 -0.23 9.24
CA ALA A 186 -1.85 -1.57 8.70
C ALA A 186 -2.99 -2.36 9.37
N PHE A 187 -4.21 -1.82 9.30
CA PHE A 187 -5.40 -2.36 9.96
C PHE A 187 -5.95 -3.62 9.25
N ALA A 188 -6.13 -3.58 7.94
CA ALA A 188 -6.60 -4.70 7.12
C ALA A 188 -5.46 -5.42 6.37
N GLY A 189 -4.31 -4.78 6.26
CA GLY A 189 -3.13 -5.30 5.56
C GLY A 189 -2.15 -4.22 5.19
N ALA A 190 -1.12 -4.60 4.42
CA ALA A 190 -0.11 -3.69 3.92
C ALA A 190 0.32 -4.05 2.50
N ILE A 191 0.64 -3.04 1.70
CA ILE A 191 1.21 -3.17 0.36
C ILE A 191 2.55 -2.46 0.35
N ASN A 192 3.64 -3.21 0.17
CA ASN A 192 5.00 -2.66 0.16
C ASN A 192 5.59 -2.77 -1.24
N ILE A 193 5.87 -1.62 -1.83
CA ILE A 193 6.50 -1.50 -3.15
C ILE A 193 8.02 -1.43 -2.95
N ILE A 194 8.73 -2.44 -3.44
CA ILE A 194 10.19 -2.51 -3.39
C ILE A 194 10.73 -2.12 -4.76
N THR A 195 11.62 -1.13 -4.78
CA THR A 195 12.22 -0.61 -6.01
C THR A 195 13.57 -1.25 -6.31
N LYS A 196 13.92 -1.29 -7.60
CA LYS A 196 15.22 -1.77 -8.10
C LYS A 196 16.34 -0.84 -7.65
N THR A 197 17.39 -1.42 -7.11
CA THR A 197 18.66 -0.72 -6.91
C THR A 197 19.49 -0.74 -8.21
N GLY A 198 20.34 0.24 -8.40
CA GLY A 198 21.24 0.31 -9.57
C GLY A 198 22.38 -0.70 -9.46
N LYS A 199 22.13 -1.98 -9.76
CA LYS A 199 23.14 -3.07 -9.66
C LYS A 199 24.00 -3.22 -10.92
N GLU A 200 23.62 -2.61 -12.02
CA GLU A 200 24.30 -2.71 -13.32
C GLU A 200 24.30 -1.37 -14.04
N ASN A 201 25.36 -1.08 -14.78
CA ASN A 201 25.42 0.09 -15.67
C ASN A 201 24.49 -0.11 -16.87
N ARG A 202 23.34 0.60 -16.87
CA ARG A 202 22.26 0.36 -17.82
C ARG A 202 21.43 1.61 -18.05
N ILE A 203 21.11 1.86 -19.31
CA ILE A 203 20.04 2.80 -19.71
C ILE A 203 18.87 1.97 -20.21
N SER A 204 17.66 2.33 -19.83
CA SER A 204 16.43 1.65 -20.24
C SER A 204 15.30 2.62 -20.52
N THR A 205 14.39 2.23 -21.41
CA THR A 205 13.18 2.99 -21.72
C THR A 205 11.99 2.04 -21.87
N ASP A 206 10.79 2.50 -21.50
CA ASP A 206 9.51 1.79 -21.66
C ASP A 206 8.44 2.77 -22.15
N ASN A 207 8.08 2.68 -23.43
CA ASN A 207 7.23 3.63 -24.09
C ASN A 207 6.06 2.93 -24.76
N TYR A 208 4.88 3.55 -24.72
CA TYR A 208 3.70 3.04 -25.40
C TYR A 208 2.78 4.15 -25.89
N ALA A 209 1.92 3.78 -26.85
CA ALA A 209 0.79 4.57 -27.28
C ALA A 209 -0.44 3.66 -27.45
N GLY A 210 -1.64 4.22 -27.35
CA GLY A 210 -2.87 3.45 -27.40
C GLY A 210 -4.11 4.28 -27.74
N MET A 211 -5.28 3.65 -27.56
CA MET A 211 -6.57 4.29 -27.76
C MET A 211 -6.73 5.52 -26.86
N HIS A 212 -7.71 6.36 -27.16
CA HIS A 212 -8.05 7.55 -26.38
C HIS A 212 -6.88 8.54 -26.21
N LYS A 213 -5.99 8.63 -27.22
CA LYS A 213 -4.76 9.47 -27.19
C LYS A 213 -3.84 9.14 -26.00
N LEU A 214 -3.91 7.91 -25.50
CA LEU A 214 -3.01 7.43 -24.46
C LEU A 214 -1.59 7.33 -24.99
N TRP A 215 -0.60 7.87 -24.27
CA TRP A 215 0.80 7.66 -24.53
C TRP A 215 1.65 7.81 -23.26
N LYS A 216 2.80 7.16 -23.25
CA LYS A 216 3.79 7.23 -22.16
C LYS A 216 5.20 7.26 -22.74
N LEU A 217 6.03 8.10 -22.16
CA LEU A 217 7.48 8.10 -22.33
C LEU A 217 8.12 7.90 -20.96
N GLU A 218 9.03 6.93 -20.90
CA GLU A 218 9.76 6.62 -19.67
C GLU A 218 11.21 6.28 -20.00
N ALA A 219 12.12 6.83 -19.21
CA ALA A 219 13.54 6.52 -19.29
C ALA A 219 14.14 6.35 -17.89
N ALA A 220 15.13 5.46 -17.78
CA ALA A 220 15.87 5.27 -16.55
C ALA A 220 17.34 4.99 -16.83
N ILE A 221 18.22 5.51 -15.95
CA ILE A 221 19.64 5.24 -15.94
C ILE A 221 20.04 4.62 -14.61
N ASN A 222 20.77 3.52 -14.68
CA ASN A 222 21.42 2.89 -13.55
C ASN A 222 22.93 3.05 -13.69
N HIS A 223 23.59 3.40 -12.60
CA HIS A 223 25.03 3.40 -12.50
C HIS A 223 25.45 2.62 -11.26
N ALA A 224 26.39 1.68 -11.44
CA ALA A 224 26.85 0.80 -10.36
C ALA A 224 28.36 0.66 -10.37
N THR A 225 28.93 0.71 -9.18
CA THR A 225 30.28 0.28 -8.85
C THR A 225 30.23 -0.79 -7.78
N THR A 226 31.37 -1.26 -7.26
CA THR A 226 31.42 -2.26 -6.20
C THR A 226 30.73 -1.78 -4.91
N HIS A 227 30.85 -0.50 -4.58
CA HIS A 227 30.35 0.05 -3.29
C HIS A 227 29.19 1.04 -3.45
N PHE A 228 28.83 1.38 -4.67
CA PHE A 228 27.85 2.41 -4.94
C PHE A 228 26.92 1.98 -6.08
N GLY A 229 25.63 2.10 -5.86
CA GLY A 229 24.60 1.90 -6.87
C GLY A 229 23.61 3.05 -6.86
N GLN A 230 23.19 3.50 -8.05
CA GLN A 230 22.12 4.48 -8.16
C GLN A 230 21.23 4.19 -9.35
N ARG A 231 19.99 4.62 -9.22
CA ARG A 231 18.99 4.63 -10.27
C ARG A 231 18.28 5.98 -10.29
N LEU A 232 18.17 6.57 -11.47
CA LEU A 232 17.34 7.73 -11.74
C LEU A 232 16.36 7.35 -12.84
N SER A 233 15.08 7.65 -12.65
CA SER A 233 14.04 7.45 -13.65
C SER A 233 13.13 8.67 -13.78
N ALA A 234 12.59 8.86 -14.98
CA ALA A 234 11.60 9.86 -15.32
C ALA A 234 10.56 9.25 -16.24
N GLY A 235 9.27 9.46 -15.93
CA GLY A 235 8.16 8.98 -16.73
C GLY A 235 7.07 10.02 -16.85
N TYR A 236 6.56 10.22 -18.07
CA TYR A 236 5.41 11.07 -18.34
C TYR A 236 4.36 10.29 -19.12
N ALA A 237 3.11 10.34 -18.65
CA ALA A 237 1.98 9.70 -19.31
C ALA A 237 0.82 10.70 -19.47
N SER A 238 0.03 10.52 -20.52
CA SER A 238 -1.15 11.34 -20.79
C SER A 238 -2.18 10.54 -21.57
N SER A 239 -3.47 10.82 -21.31
CA SER A 239 -4.63 10.30 -22.05
C SER A 239 -5.63 11.41 -22.32
N GLY A 240 -6.41 11.27 -23.37
CA GLY A 240 -7.55 12.14 -23.66
C GLY A 240 -8.85 11.73 -22.99
N GLY A 241 -8.84 10.60 -22.24
CA GLY A 241 -10.01 10.04 -21.56
C GLY A 241 -10.89 9.17 -22.45
N TYR A 242 -11.49 8.13 -21.88
CA TYR A 242 -12.39 7.20 -22.57
C TYR A 242 -13.85 7.68 -22.61
N ILE A 243 -14.22 8.58 -21.71
CA ILE A 243 -15.45 9.38 -21.72
C ILE A 243 -15.10 10.82 -21.38
N ASP A 244 -16.07 11.72 -21.47
CA ASP A 244 -15.90 13.13 -21.16
C ASP A 244 -15.36 13.30 -19.73
N ASN A 245 -14.41 14.24 -19.56
CA ASN A 245 -13.77 14.56 -18.28
C ASN A 245 -13.16 13.36 -17.55
N THR A 246 -12.41 12.51 -18.28
CA THR A 246 -11.58 11.42 -17.75
C THR A 246 -10.17 11.47 -18.31
N ASP A 247 -9.76 12.62 -18.86
CA ASP A 247 -8.40 12.87 -19.31
C ASP A 247 -7.42 12.94 -18.13
N PHE A 248 -6.15 12.59 -18.37
CA PHE A 248 -5.12 12.76 -17.35
C PHE A 248 -3.77 13.14 -17.92
N LYS A 249 -2.93 13.70 -17.05
CA LYS A 249 -1.50 13.91 -17.23
C LYS A 249 -0.79 13.57 -15.95
N GLN A 250 0.33 12.84 -16.05
CA GLN A 250 1.10 12.41 -14.88
C GLN A 250 2.60 12.45 -15.18
N LEU A 251 3.38 13.03 -14.27
CA LEU A 251 4.84 13.03 -14.25
C LEU A 251 5.33 12.32 -13.00
N ASN A 252 6.25 11.35 -13.16
CA ASN A 252 6.97 10.70 -12.08
C ASN A 252 8.46 10.90 -12.26
N LEU A 253 9.13 11.37 -11.21
CA LEU A 253 10.59 11.42 -11.10
C LEU A 253 11.00 10.65 -9.86
N PHE A 254 11.94 9.72 -10.00
CA PHE A 254 12.41 8.93 -8.88
C PHE A 254 13.93 8.73 -8.94
N TRP A 255 14.59 8.99 -7.84
CA TRP A 255 16.00 8.72 -7.63
C TRP A 255 16.20 7.86 -6.39
N GLN A 256 17.07 6.87 -6.52
CA GLN A 256 17.51 6.00 -5.44
C GLN A 256 19.01 5.76 -5.53
N SER A 257 19.68 5.82 -4.39
CA SER A 257 21.10 5.53 -4.25
C SER A 257 21.33 4.58 -3.08
N GLU A 258 22.25 3.64 -3.25
CA GLU A 258 22.73 2.70 -2.25
C GLU A 258 24.25 2.82 -2.14
N LEU A 259 24.76 2.99 -0.94
CA LEU A 259 26.17 3.00 -0.61
C LEU A 259 26.47 1.83 0.33
N LYS A 260 27.39 0.96 -0.08
CA LYS A 260 27.82 -0.22 0.68
C LYS A 260 29.21 -0.01 1.27
N SER A 261 29.33 -0.28 2.56
CA SER A 261 30.61 -0.34 3.25
C SER A 261 30.76 -1.65 4.02
N GLU A 262 31.92 -1.90 4.59
CA GLU A 262 32.17 -3.09 5.43
C GLU A 262 31.34 -3.08 6.71
N GLU A 263 31.00 -1.90 7.23
CA GLU A 263 30.31 -1.73 8.51
C GLU A 263 28.81 -1.50 8.38
N ALA A 264 28.35 -0.87 7.29
CA ALA A 264 26.97 -0.49 7.10
C ALA A 264 26.63 -0.23 5.64
N ASP A 265 25.38 -0.50 5.26
CA ASP A 265 24.76 -0.08 4.00
C ASP A 265 23.89 1.14 4.24
N PHE A 266 23.93 2.10 3.33
CA PHE A 266 23.11 3.31 3.37
C PHE A 266 22.24 3.39 2.12
N GLN A 267 21.03 3.90 2.28
CA GLN A 267 20.07 4.09 1.20
C GLN A 267 19.46 5.50 1.25
N PHE A 268 19.42 6.16 0.10
CA PHE A 268 18.83 7.49 -0.08
C PHE A 268 17.80 7.42 -1.20
N GLN A 269 16.70 8.12 -1.03
CA GLN A 269 15.63 8.19 -2.02
C GLN A 269 15.06 9.60 -2.11
N ALA A 270 14.73 10.01 -3.33
CA ALA A 270 13.98 11.22 -3.60
C ALA A 270 12.96 10.94 -4.71
N GLY A 271 11.76 11.49 -4.56
CA GLY A 271 10.70 11.28 -5.53
C GLY A 271 9.80 12.50 -5.68
N TYR A 272 9.29 12.67 -6.89
CA TYR A 272 8.30 13.68 -7.24
C TYR A 272 7.24 13.08 -8.14
N ASN A 273 5.98 13.30 -7.77
CA ASN A 273 4.81 12.98 -8.60
C ASN A 273 3.99 14.26 -8.79
N ASP A 274 3.58 14.54 -10.03
CA ASP A 274 2.61 15.58 -10.38
C ASP A 274 1.56 14.95 -11.28
N LYS A 275 0.28 15.02 -10.86
CA LYS A 275 -0.82 14.36 -11.54
C LYS A 275 -2.03 15.29 -11.57
N GLY A 276 -2.66 15.41 -12.74
CA GLY A 276 -3.92 16.13 -12.91
C GLY A 276 -4.87 15.34 -13.78
N TYR A 277 -6.13 15.23 -13.40
CA TYR A 277 -7.10 14.40 -14.10
C TYR A 277 -8.53 14.90 -13.95
N GLY A 278 -9.32 14.72 -15.02
CA GLY A 278 -10.77 14.85 -14.98
C GLY A 278 -11.36 13.76 -14.10
N ALA A 279 -12.19 14.15 -13.15
CA ALA A 279 -12.76 13.29 -12.12
C ALA A 279 -14.28 13.14 -12.32
N ASN A 280 -14.69 12.65 -13.50
CA ASN A 280 -16.10 12.53 -13.86
C ASN A 280 -16.85 11.69 -12.82
N SER A 281 -17.74 12.33 -12.08
CA SER A 281 -18.63 11.70 -11.10
C SER A 281 -17.93 11.02 -9.91
N PHE A 282 -16.64 11.28 -9.66
CA PHE A 282 -15.84 10.55 -8.66
C PHE A 282 -16.39 10.66 -7.24
N TYR A 283 -16.86 11.82 -6.85
CA TYR A 283 -17.37 12.06 -5.48
C TYR A 283 -18.88 12.36 -5.48
N SER A 284 -19.45 12.71 -6.63
CA SER A 284 -20.89 12.90 -6.77
C SER A 284 -21.29 12.83 -8.24
N ALA A 285 -22.23 11.96 -8.56
CA ALA A 285 -22.77 11.85 -9.91
C ALA A 285 -23.65 13.02 -10.33
N SER A 286 -24.03 13.91 -9.40
CA SER A 286 -24.68 15.19 -9.74
C SER A 286 -23.72 16.18 -10.43
N TYR A 287 -22.41 15.98 -10.30
CA TYR A 287 -21.38 16.89 -10.77
C TYR A 287 -20.33 16.15 -11.60
N PRO A 288 -20.57 15.87 -12.89
CA PRO A 288 -19.62 15.09 -13.71
C PRO A 288 -18.38 15.90 -14.13
N ASN A 289 -18.36 17.21 -13.93
CA ASN A 289 -17.27 18.10 -14.37
C ASN A 289 -16.27 18.40 -13.26
N GLN A 290 -15.95 17.41 -12.42
CA GLN A 290 -14.96 17.52 -11.34
C GLN A 290 -13.55 17.41 -11.89
N TYR A 291 -12.56 17.94 -11.15
CA TYR A 291 -11.14 17.84 -11.49
C TYR A 291 -10.28 17.75 -10.24
N ASP A 292 -9.25 16.90 -10.29
CA ASP A 292 -8.25 16.77 -9.26
C ASP A 292 -6.85 17.07 -9.79
N LYS A 293 -6.07 17.79 -8.99
CA LYS A 293 -4.64 18.06 -9.20
C LYS A 293 -3.86 17.71 -7.96
N THR A 294 -2.94 16.74 -8.06
CA THR A 294 -2.12 16.32 -6.93
C THR A 294 -0.63 16.48 -7.21
N ARG A 295 0.16 16.73 -6.16
CA ARG A 295 1.62 16.75 -6.18
C ARG A 295 2.18 16.11 -4.94
N ARG A 296 3.14 15.22 -5.08
CA ARG A 296 3.84 14.63 -3.95
C ARG A 296 5.34 14.80 -4.06
N PHE A 297 5.95 15.24 -2.97
CA PHE A 297 7.38 15.23 -2.73
C PHE A 297 7.69 14.14 -1.70
N PHE A 298 8.77 13.42 -1.93
CA PHE A 298 9.22 12.33 -1.07
C PHE A 298 10.72 12.34 -0.92
N LEU A 299 11.20 12.23 0.31
CA LEU A 299 12.61 12.05 0.66
C LEU A 299 12.74 10.98 1.73
N SER A 300 13.73 10.11 1.62
CA SER A 300 14.11 9.22 2.71
C SER A 300 15.60 8.95 2.73
N ALA A 301 16.12 8.72 3.93
CA ALA A 301 17.47 8.26 4.18
C ALA A 301 17.44 7.17 5.25
N GLY A 302 18.19 6.11 5.07
CA GLY A 302 18.27 5.01 6.01
C GLY A 302 19.53 4.19 5.82
N GLY A 303 19.69 3.15 6.64
CA GLY A 303 20.80 2.23 6.51
C GLY A 303 20.60 0.99 7.38
N GLU A 304 21.52 0.06 7.25
CA GLU A 304 21.62 -1.14 8.08
C GLU A 304 23.07 -1.41 8.44
N THR A 305 23.39 -1.61 9.74
CA THR A 305 24.73 -1.99 10.20
C THR A 305 24.93 -3.50 10.10
N HIS A 306 26.20 -3.95 9.88
CA HIS A 306 26.54 -5.37 9.67
C HIS A 306 26.94 -6.11 10.96
N GLY A 307 26.83 -5.54 12.14
CA GLY A 307 27.23 -6.14 13.41
C GLY A 307 26.33 -7.31 13.89
N LYS A 308 26.66 -7.90 15.03
CA LYS A 308 25.83 -8.92 15.71
C LYS A 308 24.45 -8.38 16.08
N ILE A 309 24.37 -7.11 16.41
CA ILE A 309 23.12 -6.35 16.52
C ILE A 309 23.10 -5.45 15.30
N LYS A 310 22.11 -5.68 14.44
CA LYS A 310 21.87 -4.84 13.27
C LYS A 310 20.99 -3.67 13.68
N PHE A 311 21.48 -2.47 13.46
CA PHE A 311 20.68 -1.26 13.62
C PHE A 311 20.19 -0.80 12.26
N THR A 312 18.89 -0.47 12.17
CA THR A 312 18.26 -0.01 10.94
C THR A 312 17.62 1.35 11.18
N PRO A 313 18.41 2.45 11.22
CA PRO A 313 17.87 3.81 11.26
C PRO A 313 17.21 4.17 9.94
N LYS A 314 16.12 4.92 10.00
CA LYS A 314 15.47 5.49 8.83
C LYS A 314 14.78 6.80 9.18
N VAL A 315 14.95 7.81 8.35
CA VAL A 315 14.22 9.08 8.40
C VAL A 315 13.55 9.31 7.06
N TYR A 316 12.37 9.92 7.08
CA TYR A 316 11.64 10.23 5.86
C TYR A 316 10.77 11.47 6.02
N TRP A 317 10.53 12.10 4.90
CA TRP A 317 9.63 13.23 4.76
C TRP A 317 8.83 13.10 3.49
N THR A 318 7.53 13.39 3.55
CA THR A 318 6.68 13.49 2.38
C THR A 318 5.73 14.67 2.56
N ARG A 319 5.49 15.39 1.47
CA ARG A 319 4.51 16.46 1.40
C ARG A 319 3.65 16.24 0.17
N HIS A 320 2.36 16.26 0.38
CA HIS A 320 1.35 16.06 -0.65
C HIS A 320 0.45 17.28 -0.70
N PHE A 321 0.21 17.77 -1.90
CA PHE A 321 -0.71 18.86 -2.19
C PHE A 321 -1.82 18.31 -3.06
N ASP A 322 -3.07 18.69 -2.78
CA ASP A 322 -4.18 18.44 -3.65
C ASP A 322 -5.07 19.66 -3.80
N ARG A 323 -5.59 19.82 -5.02
CA ARG A 323 -6.63 20.76 -5.37
C ARG A 323 -7.80 20.01 -5.97
N TYR A 324 -8.93 20.01 -5.29
CA TYR A 324 -10.18 19.48 -5.78
C TYR A 324 -11.08 20.58 -6.28
N GLU A 325 -11.55 20.45 -7.49
CA GLU A 325 -12.49 21.34 -8.17
C GLU A 325 -13.82 20.61 -8.39
N LEU A 326 -14.90 21.10 -7.79
CA LEU A 326 -16.25 20.57 -8.06
C LEU A 326 -16.71 20.90 -9.48
N PHE A 327 -16.24 22.02 -10.02
CA PHE A 327 -16.44 22.46 -11.39
C PHE A 327 -15.08 22.84 -12.00
N ARG A 328 -14.63 22.06 -12.97
CA ARG A 328 -13.44 22.33 -13.78
C ARG A 328 -13.65 23.53 -14.72
N SER A 329 -14.88 23.68 -15.23
CA SER A 329 -15.36 24.77 -16.10
C SER A 329 -16.81 25.06 -15.76
N ASP A 330 -17.28 26.25 -16.16
CA ASP A 330 -18.66 26.70 -16.00
C ASP A 330 -19.22 26.49 -14.58
N PRO A 331 -18.58 27.10 -13.56
CA PRO A 331 -19.02 26.96 -12.18
C PRO A 331 -20.41 27.56 -11.97
N ALA A 332 -21.22 26.89 -11.15
CA ALA A 332 -22.49 27.47 -10.72
C ALA A 332 -22.27 28.73 -9.86
N ASP A 333 -23.20 29.70 -9.90
CA ASP A 333 -23.09 30.98 -9.20
C ASP A 333 -22.80 30.88 -7.69
N TRP A 334 -23.21 29.78 -7.08
CA TRP A 334 -22.99 29.52 -5.66
C TRP A 334 -21.60 28.93 -5.32
N TYR A 335 -20.82 28.55 -6.33
CA TYR A 335 -19.52 27.93 -6.13
C TYR A 335 -18.47 28.98 -5.80
N THR A 336 -17.93 28.93 -4.59
CA THR A 336 -17.06 29.98 -4.06
C THR A 336 -15.56 29.69 -4.21
N GLY A 337 -15.19 28.53 -4.78
CA GLY A 337 -13.78 28.17 -5.03
C GLY A 337 -13.47 26.71 -4.73
N HIS A 338 -12.20 26.34 -4.97
CA HIS A 338 -11.71 24.99 -4.87
C HIS A 338 -11.34 24.60 -3.44
N ASN A 339 -11.28 23.28 -3.18
CA ASN A 339 -10.69 22.79 -1.96
C ASN A 339 -9.17 22.64 -2.17
N TYR A 340 -8.39 23.11 -1.22
CA TYR A 340 -6.95 23.02 -1.22
C TYR A 340 -6.45 22.38 0.06
N HIS A 341 -5.58 21.38 -0.08
CA HIS A 341 -4.99 20.72 1.07
C HIS A 341 -3.47 20.55 0.87
N GLU A 342 -2.74 20.70 1.95
CA GLU A 342 -1.34 20.33 2.10
C GLU A 342 -1.23 19.32 3.24
N THR A 343 -0.77 18.13 2.95
CA THR A 343 -0.51 17.10 3.96
C THR A 343 0.98 16.88 4.08
N GLU A 344 1.52 17.00 5.27
CA GLU A 344 2.93 16.79 5.55
C GLU A 344 3.13 15.68 6.55
N VAL A 345 4.04 14.76 6.24
CA VAL A 345 4.42 13.68 7.14
C VAL A 345 5.94 13.64 7.29
N PHE A 346 6.39 13.68 8.53
CA PHE A 346 7.77 13.42 8.90
C PHE A 346 7.83 12.17 9.79
N GLY A 347 8.77 11.27 9.53
CA GLY A 347 8.98 10.09 10.36
C GLY A 347 10.45 9.77 10.58
N ALA A 348 10.71 9.13 11.72
CA ALA A 348 12.02 8.63 12.11
C ALA A 348 11.85 7.30 12.83
N ASN A 349 12.58 6.29 12.37
CA ASN A 349 12.53 4.94 12.91
C ASN A 349 13.95 4.50 13.30
N LEU A 350 14.08 3.82 14.43
CA LEU A 350 15.30 3.13 14.81
C LEU A 350 14.95 1.71 15.26
N ASN A 351 15.39 0.73 14.49
CA ASN A 351 15.19 -0.68 14.80
C ASN A 351 16.52 -1.32 15.17
N ALA A 352 16.49 -2.28 16.08
CA ALA A 352 17.61 -3.13 16.44
C ALA A 352 17.19 -4.59 16.32
N THR A 353 17.96 -5.38 15.59
CA THR A 353 17.68 -6.81 15.38
C THR A 353 18.90 -7.62 15.74
N THR A 354 18.71 -8.71 16.46
CA THR A 354 19.77 -9.67 16.78
C THR A 354 19.29 -11.10 16.61
N GLN A 355 20.18 -11.98 16.18
CA GLN A 355 19.95 -13.41 16.09
C GLN A 355 20.77 -14.14 17.15
N TRP A 356 20.13 -15.04 17.88
CA TRP A 356 20.74 -15.83 18.95
C TRP A 356 20.14 -17.24 18.99
N LYS A 357 20.52 -18.05 20.00
CA LYS A 357 20.15 -19.48 20.03
C LYS A 357 18.64 -19.77 19.98
N LEU A 358 17.81 -18.90 20.54
CA LEU A 358 16.34 -19.07 20.55
C LEU A 358 15.64 -18.47 19.34
N GLY A 359 16.36 -17.82 18.42
CA GLY A 359 15.79 -17.22 17.21
C GLY A 359 16.22 -15.79 16.99
N ARG A 360 15.32 -14.96 16.47
CA ARG A 360 15.58 -13.56 16.10
C ARG A 360 14.70 -12.62 16.93
N THR A 361 15.33 -11.66 17.60
CA THR A 361 14.62 -10.62 18.37
C THR A 361 14.80 -9.28 17.68
N SER A 362 13.71 -8.55 17.52
CA SER A 362 13.69 -7.20 16.95
C SER A 362 12.96 -6.27 17.91
N MET A 363 13.51 -5.09 18.12
CA MET A 363 12.89 -4.02 18.91
C MET A 363 13.15 -2.69 18.25
N GLY A 364 12.32 -1.71 18.52
CA GLY A 364 12.57 -0.38 17.99
C GLY A 364 11.57 0.66 18.44
N VAL A 365 11.84 1.86 17.98
CA VAL A 365 10.99 3.04 18.17
C VAL A 365 10.73 3.69 16.82
N GLU A 366 9.50 4.13 16.64
CA GLU A 366 9.05 4.87 15.49
C GLU A 366 8.37 6.16 15.95
N PHE A 367 8.79 7.26 15.37
CA PHE A 367 8.13 8.56 15.49
C PHE A 367 7.53 8.92 14.13
N ARG A 368 6.27 9.35 14.12
CA ARG A 368 5.58 9.83 12.93
C ARG A 368 4.72 11.03 13.29
N ASN A 369 5.03 12.18 12.70
CA ASN A 369 4.22 13.39 12.79
C ASN A 369 3.44 13.57 11.50
N GLU A 370 2.14 13.89 11.62
CA GLU A 370 1.20 14.07 10.53
C GLU A 370 0.53 15.44 10.68
N GLY A 371 0.61 16.26 9.65
CA GLY A 371 0.01 17.59 9.62
C GLY A 371 -0.86 17.79 8.39
N VAL A 372 -1.89 18.61 8.54
CA VAL A 372 -2.72 19.11 7.43
C VAL A 372 -2.85 20.62 7.52
N LYS A 373 -2.76 21.31 6.38
CA LYS A 373 -3.22 22.67 6.16
C LYS A 373 -4.24 22.67 5.06
N SER A 374 -5.32 23.41 5.25
CA SER A 374 -6.45 23.37 4.32
C SER A 374 -7.30 24.63 4.41
N ASN A 375 -8.09 24.88 3.39
CA ASN A 375 -9.20 25.83 3.50
C ASN A 375 -10.46 25.19 4.12
N VAL A 376 -10.53 23.84 4.22
CA VAL A 376 -11.72 23.10 4.70
C VAL A 376 -11.41 22.27 5.94
N LEU A 377 -10.25 21.57 5.98
CA LEU A 377 -9.91 20.59 7.02
C LEU A 377 -9.09 21.21 8.16
N GLY A 378 -9.44 20.85 9.40
CA GLY A 378 -8.69 21.24 10.59
C GLY A 378 -9.34 22.35 11.41
N LYS A 379 -8.58 22.91 12.34
CA LYS A 379 -8.96 24.01 13.23
C LYS A 379 -8.54 25.35 12.65
N PRO A 380 -9.27 26.46 12.90
CA PRO A 380 -8.91 27.77 12.37
C PRO A 380 -7.46 28.17 12.66
N MET A 381 -6.76 28.65 11.65
CA MET A 381 -5.41 29.22 11.80
C MET A 381 -5.48 30.66 12.28
N LYS A 382 -4.43 31.12 12.97
CA LYS A 382 -4.32 32.52 13.39
C LYS A 382 -4.11 33.45 12.20
N GLU A 383 -3.31 33.01 11.24
CA GLU A 383 -2.96 33.75 10.03
C GLU A 383 -3.16 32.84 8.84
N PRO A 384 -3.95 33.23 7.83
CA PRO A 384 -4.06 32.54 6.58
C PRO A 384 -2.71 32.41 5.87
N GLN A 385 -2.49 31.34 5.12
CA GLN A 385 -1.29 31.10 4.32
C GLN A 385 -1.66 30.86 2.87
N ASP A 386 -0.93 31.49 1.95
CA ASP A 386 -1.15 31.27 0.52
C ASP A 386 -0.86 29.80 0.12
N VAL A 387 -1.65 29.29 -0.81
CA VAL A 387 -1.49 27.92 -1.32
C VAL A 387 -0.30 27.88 -2.27
N PRO A 388 0.75 27.09 -2.00
CA PRO A 388 1.88 26.95 -2.90
C PRO A 388 1.46 26.42 -4.28
N PHE A 389 2.10 26.96 -5.35
CA PHE A 389 1.88 26.58 -6.75
C PHE A 389 0.50 26.96 -7.33
N GLU A 390 -0.37 27.64 -6.58
CA GLU A 390 -1.65 28.16 -7.05
C GLU A 390 -1.59 29.68 -7.10
N LYS A 391 -2.36 30.28 -8.01
CA LYS A 391 -2.44 31.74 -8.16
C LYS A 391 -3.34 32.37 -7.11
N GLU A 392 -4.34 31.61 -6.70
CA GLU A 392 -5.39 31.99 -5.77
C GLU A 392 -5.61 30.86 -4.78
N GLY A 393 -6.13 31.19 -3.62
CA GLY A 393 -6.41 30.23 -2.55
C GLY A 393 -5.53 30.43 -1.33
N GLN A 394 -6.11 30.20 -0.17
CA GLN A 394 -5.43 30.30 1.12
C GLN A 394 -5.81 29.12 2.00
N TYR A 395 -4.84 28.63 2.76
CA TYR A 395 -5.10 27.75 3.89
C TYR A 395 -5.60 28.56 5.08
N LEU A 396 -6.77 28.21 5.58
CA LEU A 396 -7.47 28.87 6.66
C LEU A 396 -7.49 28.03 7.95
N LYS A 397 -7.28 26.73 7.80
CA LYS A 397 -7.38 25.71 8.86
C LYS A 397 -6.13 24.84 8.87
N SER A 398 -5.81 24.26 10.03
CA SER A 398 -4.74 23.27 10.17
C SER A 398 -4.98 22.35 11.35
N ASP A 399 -4.43 21.17 11.31
CA ASP A 399 -4.27 20.29 12.48
C ASP A 399 -2.98 19.47 12.37
N ASN A 400 -2.52 18.95 13.52
CA ASN A 400 -1.30 18.16 13.60
C ASN A 400 -1.41 17.13 14.70
N ARG A 401 -0.92 15.92 14.42
CA ARG A 401 -0.82 14.84 15.41
C ARG A 401 0.51 14.11 15.30
N SER A 402 0.98 13.62 16.44
CA SER A 402 2.22 12.85 16.54
C SER A 402 1.92 11.45 17.06
N ASN A 403 2.53 10.45 16.44
CA ASN A 403 2.53 9.05 16.85
C ASN A 403 3.93 8.68 17.35
N ILE A 404 4.01 8.01 18.50
CA ILE A 404 5.22 7.37 18.98
C ILE A 404 4.88 5.90 19.21
N SER A 405 5.59 5.01 18.52
CA SER A 405 5.37 3.56 18.63
C SER A 405 6.64 2.89 19.13
N TYR A 406 6.50 1.98 20.09
CA TYR A 406 7.54 1.06 20.54
C TYR A 406 7.12 -0.34 20.15
N PHE A 407 8.01 -1.11 19.59
CA PHE A 407 7.71 -2.50 19.29
C PHE A 407 8.76 -3.44 19.82
N LEU A 408 8.32 -4.65 20.14
CA LEU A 408 9.13 -5.79 20.46
C LEU A 408 8.57 -7.01 19.75
N GLU A 409 9.40 -7.73 19.02
CA GLU A 409 9.03 -8.96 18.33
C GLU A 409 10.13 -10.01 18.55
N HIS A 410 9.71 -11.25 18.81
CA HIS A 410 10.61 -12.39 18.87
C HIS A 410 10.11 -13.49 17.95
N ASN A 411 10.99 -13.98 17.07
CA ASN A 411 10.76 -15.05 16.13
C ASN A 411 11.58 -16.29 16.56
N VAL A 412 10.90 -17.31 17.06
CA VAL A 412 11.49 -18.64 17.31
C VAL A 412 11.51 -19.38 15.98
N LEU A 413 12.70 -19.72 15.49
CA LEU A 413 12.93 -20.34 14.19
C LEU A 413 13.50 -21.75 14.38
N LEU A 414 12.64 -22.75 14.50
CA LEU A 414 13.02 -24.16 14.57
C LEU A 414 12.85 -24.85 13.21
N ARG A 415 13.46 -25.98 13.01
CA ARG A 415 13.43 -26.74 11.74
C ARG A 415 12.01 -26.97 11.20
N ARG A 416 11.06 -27.32 12.06
CA ARG A 416 9.66 -27.63 11.68
C ARG A 416 8.65 -26.63 12.24
N PHE A 417 9.02 -25.81 13.21
CA PHE A 417 8.12 -24.92 13.90
C PHE A 417 8.67 -23.49 13.87
N THR A 418 7.82 -22.54 13.51
CA THR A 418 8.12 -21.11 13.59
C THR A 418 7.04 -20.45 14.45
N LEU A 419 7.45 -19.64 15.42
CA LEU A 419 6.57 -18.85 16.25
C LEU A 419 7.03 -17.40 16.23
N SER A 420 6.16 -16.48 15.89
CA SER A 420 6.38 -15.05 15.97
C SER A 420 5.45 -14.46 17.03
N VAL A 421 6.01 -13.87 18.06
CA VAL A 421 5.25 -13.17 19.11
C VAL A 421 5.73 -11.73 19.16
N GLY A 422 4.81 -10.79 19.18
CA GLY A 422 5.20 -9.40 19.24
C GLY A 422 4.09 -8.48 19.75
N VAL A 423 4.49 -7.28 20.12
CA VAL A 423 3.59 -6.22 20.57
C VAL A 423 4.07 -4.87 20.03
N LEU A 424 3.14 -4.06 19.61
CA LEU A 424 3.32 -2.64 19.35
C LEU A 424 2.61 -1.86 20.47
N ALA A 425 3.31 -0.92 21.12
CA ALA A 425 2.73 0.05 22.02
C ALA A 425 2.76 1.42 21.33
N ASN A 426 1.59 2.01 21.10
CA ASN A 426 1.44 3.27 20.37
C ASN A 426 0.85 4.36 21.27
N TYR A 427 1.48 5.52 21.27
CA TYR A 427 0.98 6.78 21.81
C TYR A 427 0.63 7.71 20.65
N ASN A 428 -0.56 8.29 20.69
CA ASN A 428 -0.99 9.30 19.71
C ASN A 428 -1.43 10.59 20.45
N SER A 429 -0.91 11.75 20.04
CA SER A 429 -1.18 13.03 20.68
C SER A 429 -2.62 13.53 20.52
N ALA A 430 -3.39 12.99 19.57
CA ALA A 430 -4.81 13.30 19.39
C ALA A 430 -5.73 12.44 20.28
N LEU A 431 -5.21 11.43 20.97
CA LEU A 431 -5.94 10.60 21.92
C LEU A 431 -5.61 11.01 23.36
N ASN A 432 -6.57 10.84 24.26
CA ASN A 432 -6.46 11.21 25.67
C ASN A 432 -5.32 10.46 26.39
N GLU A 433 -4.08 10.81 26.13
CA GLU A 433 -2.83 10.40 26.79
C GLU A 433 -2.70 8.89 27.11
N ARG A 434 -3.39 8.00 26.39
CA ARG A 434 -3.35 6.56 26.60
C ARG A 434 -2.40 5.88 25.62
N ILE A 435 -1.63 4.91 26.12
CA ILE A 435 -0.85 4.00 25.29
C ILE A 435 -1.77 2.84 24.91
N HIS A 436 -1.87 2.58 23.62
CA HIS A 436 -2.62 1.46 23.06
C HIS A 436 -1.67 0.31 22.69
N PHE A 437 -2.07 -0.93 22.97
CA PHE A 437 -1.25 -2.12 22.75
C PHE A 437 -1.86 -3.00 21.67
N TYR A 438 -1.03 -3.38 20.69
CA TYR A 438 -1.39 -4.23 19.56
C TYR A 438 -0.53 -5.50 19.59
N PRO A 439 -0.94 -6.51 20.38
CA PRO A 439 -0.26 -7.78 20.40
C PRO A 439 -0.59 -8.60 19.15
N GLY A 440 0.29 -9.55 18.85
CA GLY A 440 0.04 -10.53 17.81
C GLY A 440 0.93 -11.77 18.01
N ILE A 441 0.36 -12.90 17.61
CA ILE A 441 0.99 -14.21 17.66
C ILE A 441 0.72 -14.90 16.33
N ASP A 442 1.80 -15.32 15.66
CA ASP A 442 1.69 -16.13 14.45
C ASP A 442 2.54 -17.40 14.64
N ALA A 443 1.98 -18.53 14.32
CA ALA A 443 2.66 -19.81 14.43
C ALA A 443 2.55 -20.61 13.14
N SER A 444 3.58 -21.38 12.82
CA SER A 444 3.48 -22.33 11.70
C SER A 444 4.22 -23.63 12.00
N TYR A 445 3.69 -24.72 11.47
CA TYR A 445 4.26 -26.05 11.60
C TYR A 445 4.43 -26.72 10.24
N ARG A 446 5.62 -27.24 9.96
CA ARG A 446 5.97 -27.92 8.72
C ARG A 446 5.65 -29.40 8.85
N ILE A 447 4.64 -29.85 8.10
CA ILE A 447 4.20 -31.24 7.99
C ILE A 447 4.91 -31.86 6.79
N GLY A 448 6.04 -32.52 6.98
CA GLY A 448 6.86 -33.00 5.86
C GLY A 448 7.59 -31.85 5.15
N ASP A 449 8.05 -32.06 3.91
CA ASP A 449 8.94 -31.12 3.22
C ASP A 449 8.20 -30.00 2.50
N ASN A 450 6.99 -30.27 2.01
CA ASN A 450 6.26 -29.37 1.11
C ASN A 450 5.04 -28.70 1.75
N VAL A 451 4.56 -29.19 2.90
CA VAL A 451 3.31 -28.75 3.54
C VAL A 451 3.61 -27.95 4.81
N ARG A 452 3.00 -26.79 4.93
CA ARG A 452 3.06 -25.96 6.13
C ARG A 452 1.66 -25.53 6.55
N LEU A 453 1.28 -25.89 7.79
CA LEU A 453 0.11 -25.36 8.49
C LEU A 453 0.51 -24.10 9.23
N TYR A 454 -0.34 -23.07 9.24
CA TYR A 454 -0.10 -21.88 10.02
C TYR A 454 -1.41 -21.35 10.62
N GLY A 455 -1.26 -20.58 11.70
CA GLY A 455 -2.33 -19.82 12.32
C GLY A 455 -1.83 -18.51 12.87
N SER A 456 -2.67 -17.51 12.91
CA SER A 456 -2.35 -16.19 13.43
C SER A 456 -3.50 -15.57 14.21
N TRP A 457 -3.14 -14.77 15.20
CA TRP A 457 -4.02 -13.86 15.92
C TRP A 457 -3.33 -12.51 16.05
N ASN A 458 -4.01 -11.44 15.64
CA ASN A 458 -3.44 -10.09 15.66
C ASN A 458 -4.51 -9.04 15.98
N ARG A 459 -4.12 -8.02 16.72
CA ARG A 459 -4.90 -6.80 16.93
C ARG A 459 -4.33 -5.64 16.14
N ALA A 460 -5.19 -4.75 15.68
CA ALA A 460 -4.81 -3.56 14.93
C ALA A 460 -5.70 -2.36 15.29
N LEU A 461 -5.20 -1.18 14.95
CA LEU A 461 -5.88 0.11 15.12
C LEU A 461 -5.70 0.96 13.87
N ARG A 462 -6.71 1.78 13.57
CA ARG A 462 -6.62 2.88 12.60
C ARG A 462 -7.10 4.19 13.24
N MET A 463 -6.31 5.23 13.07
CA MET A 463 -6.71 6.59 13.43
C MET A 463 -7.69 7.14 12.38
N PRO A 464 -8.71 7.93 12.76
CA PRO A 464 -9.54 8.66 11.80
C PRO A 464 -8.66 9.52 10.89
N THR A 465 -9.03 9.65 9.62
CA THR A 465 -8.38 10.59 8.69
C THR A 465 -8.74 12.04 9.03
N PHE A 466 -7.97 13.01 8.53
CA PHE A 466 -8.36 14.40 8.72
C PHE A 466 -9.66 14.76 7.98
N THR A 467 -9.98 14.04 6.89
CA THR A 467 -11.28 14.15 6.21
C THR A 467 -12.41 13.63 7.10
N ASP A 468 -12.27 12.45 7.71
CA ASP A 468 -13.26 11.91 8.65
C ASP A 468 -13.56 12.87 9.80
N LEU A 469 -12.53 13.56 10.31
CA LEU A 469 -12.65 14.46 11.46
C LEU A 469 -13.23 15.83 11.11
N TYR A 470 -12.86 16.42 9.95
CA TYR A 470 -13.03 17.87 9.75
C TYR A 470 -13.70 18.28 8.46
N TYR A 471 -13.95 17.34 7.51
CA TYR A 471 -14.56 17.76 6.25
C TYR A 471 -15.93 18.38 6.47
N GLU A 472 -16.17 19.52 5.86
CA GLU A 472 -17.44 20.22 5.91
C GLU A 472 -17.77 20.73 4.51
N GLY A 473 -18.79 20.13 3.89
CA GLY A 473 -19.27 20.42 2.57
C GLY A 473 -20.80 20.45 2.51
N LYS A 474 -21.36 20.63 1.32
CA LYS A 474 -22.82 20.64 1.14
C LYS A 474 -23.45 19.25 1.33
N THR A 475 -22.71 18.20 1.11
CA THR A 475 -23.20 16.81 1.11
C THR A 475 -22.63 15.97 2.24
N ASN A 476 -21.55 16.44 2.87
CA ASN A 476 -20.79 15.65 3.85
C ASN A 476 -20.36 16.52 5.04
N LYS A 477 -20.36 15.93 6.25
CA LYS A 477 -19.91 16.56 7.49
C LYS A 477 -19.09 15.57 8.31
N GLY A 478 -17.82 15.94 8.59
CA GLY A 478 -16.91 15.18 9.45
C GLY A 478 -17.28 15.30 10.93
N ASN A 479 -16.68 14.43 11.76
CA ASN A 479 -16.93 14.38 13.19
C ASN A 479 -15.61 14.38 13.99
N PRO A 480 -15.29 15.48 14.70
CA PRO A 480 -14.06 15.57 15.49
C PRO A 480 -14.00 14.61 16.71
N ASP A 481 -15.10 14.07 17.12
CA ASP A 481 -15.21 13.18 18.30
C ASP A 481 -15.05 11.68 17.95
N LEU A 482 -14.67 11.35 16.72
CA LEU A 482 -14.44 9.99 16.28
C LEU A 482 -13.38 9.29 17.12
N LYS A 483 -13.68 8.05 17.49
CA LYS A 483 -12.76 7.13 18.15
C LYS A 483 -11.97 6.36 17.09
N PRO A 484 -10.72 5.93 17.40
CA PRO A 484 -10.00 5.03 16.54
C PRO A 484 -10.77 3.73 16.30
N GLU A 485 -10.65 3.20 15.07
CA GLU A 485 -11.12 1.86 14.78
C GLU A 485 -10.19 0.82 15.41
N GLU A 486 -10.76 -0.27 15.90
CA GLU A 486 -10.03 -1.40 16.44
C GLU A 486 -10.45 -2.69 15.74
N SER A 487 -9.51 -3.59 15.52
CA SER A 487 -9.82 -4.94 15.03
C SER A 487 -9.03 -6.02 15.75
N GLU A 488 -9.66 -7.19 15.78
CA GLU A 488 -9.08 -8.44 16.22
C GLU A 488 -9.31 -9.48 15.11
N ALA A 489 -8.25 -10.12 14.64
CA ALA A 489 -8.36 -11.08 13.55
C ALA A 489 -7.69 -12.39 13.85
N PHE A 490 -8.32 -13.46 13.40
CA PHE A 490 -7.87 -14.85 13.45
C PHE A 490 -7.73 -15.37 12.02
N GLU A 491 -6.68 -16.11 11.77
CA GLU A 491 -6.43 -16.75 10.48
C GLU A 491 -5.85 -18.14 10.68
N VAL A 492 -6.28 -19.08 9.85
CA VAL A 492 -5.69 -20.41 9.75
C VAL A 492 -5.53 -20.76 8.27
N GLY A 493 -4.43 -21.39 7.90
CA GLY A 493 -4.20 -21.73 6.51
C GLY A 493 -3.14 -22.80 6.32
N LEU A 494 -3.12 -23.30 5.09
CA LEU A 494 -2.22 -24.33 4.62
C LEU A 494 -1.46 -23.82 3.39
N LYS A 495 -0.14 -24.02 3.38
CA LYS A 495 0.74 -23.76 2.23
C LYS A 495 1.31 -25.07 1.72
N TYR A 496 1.29 -25.25 0.41
CA TYR A 496 1.96 -26.35 -0.29
C TYR A 496 2.95 -25.77 -1.30
N ASN A 497 4.23 -26.08 -1.16
CA ASN A 497 5.29 -25.55 -2.02
C ASN A 497 6.20 -26.67 -2.52
N THR A 498 6.27 -26.78 -3.84
CA THR A 498 7.29 -27.56 -4.57
C THR A 498 7.95 -26.64 -5.59
N TYR A 499 8.95 -27.10 -6.29
CA TYR A 499 9.62 -26.34 -7.35
C TYR A 499 8.67 -26.01 -8.52
N PHE A 500 7.65 -26.84 -8.81
CA PHE A 500 6.72 -26.64 -9.92
C PHE A 500 5.30 -26.24 -9.50
N LEU A 501 4.90 -26.45 -8.24
CA LEU A 501 3.54 -26.18 -7.75
C LEU A 501 3.60 -25.44 -6.42
N ARG A 502 2.93 -24.30 -6.37
CA ARG A 502 2.71 -23.53 -5.16
C ARG A 502 1.22 -23.32 -4.97
N ALA A 503 0.74 -23.64 -3.80
CA ALA A 503 -0.65 -23.45 -3.45
C ALA A 503 -0.79 -22.97 -2.02
N HIS A 504 -1.79 -22.16 -1.76
CA HIS A 504 -2.22 -21.87 -0.40
C HIS A 504 -3.73 -21.73 -0.31
N ILE A 505 -4.25 -22.03 0.86
CA ILE A 505 -5.62 -21.72 1.27
C ILE A 505 -5.59 -21.15 2.68
N ALA A 506 -6.36 -20.11 2.92
CA ALA A 506 -6.53 -19.50 4.23
C ALA A 506 -7.98 -19.17 4.51
N GLY A 507 -8.45 -19.50 5.70
CA GLY A 507 -9.69 -18.99 6.27
C GLY A 507 -9.38 -17.91 7.30
N PHE A 508 -10.18 -16.86 7.33
CA PHE A 508 -9.99 -15.75 8.25
C PHE A 508 -11.31 -15.23 8.82
N TYR A 509 -11.23 -14.71 10.06
CA TYR A 509 -12.29 -13.97 10.70
C TYR A 509 -11.72 -12.71 11.33
N ARG A 510 -12.32 -11.55 11.05
CA ARG A 510 -11.94 -10.26 11.61
C ARG A 510 -13.17 -9.62 12.28
N LYS A 511 -13.02 -9.30 13.53
CA LYS A 511 -13.99 -8.55 14.33
C LYS A 511 -13.57 -7.09 14.41
N GLY A 512 -14.42 -6.19 13.91
CA GLY A 512 -14.19 -4.74 13.93
C GLY A 512 -15.05 -4.04 14.98
N LYS A 513 -14.48 -3.01 15.63
CA LYS A 513 -15.17 -2.12 16.57
C LYS A 513 -14.89 -0.67 16.22
N ASN A 514 -15.86 0.21 16.51
CA ASN A 514 -15.77 1.64 16.23
C ASN A 514 -15.43 1.91 14.76
N MET A 515 -15.91 1.09 13.85
CA MET A 515 -15.63 1.23 12.43
C MET A 515 -16.18 2.57 11.94
N ILE A 516 -15.35 3.33 11.24
CA ILE A 516 -15.72 4.65 10.73
C ILE A 516 -16.36 4.48 9.36
N ASP A 517 -17.54 5.11 9.19
CA ASP A 517 -18.24 5.16 7.93
C ASP A 517 -18.96 6.51 7.78
N TRP A 518 -19.23 6.89 6.55
CA TRP A 518 -20.11 7.99 6.23
C TRP A 518 -21.52 7.47 6.15
N VAL A 519 -22.40 7.99 7.00
CA VAL A 519 -23.76 7.48 7.18
C VAL A 519 -24.77 8.61 7.14
N LYS A 520 -26.02 8.26 6.87
CA LYS A 520 -27.18 9.14 6.99
C LYS A 520 -28.41 8.38 7.44
N GLU A 521 -29.35 9.04 8.10
CA GLU A 521 -30.61 8.41 8.54
C GLU A 521 -31.60 8.27 7.41
N LYS A 522 -31.68 9.28 6.54
CA LYS A 522 -32.62 9.35 5.41
C LYS A 522 -31.90 9.68 4.10
N PRO A 523 -32.45 9.30 2.95
CA PRO A 523 -31.85 9.59 1.64
C PRO A 523 -31.57 11.08 1.38
N GLU A 524 -32.37 11.97 1.92
CA GLU A 524 -32.25 13.43 1.79
C GLU A 524 -31.24 14.08 2.73
N ASP A 525 -30.78 13.37 3.79
CA ASP A 525 -29.83 13.90 4.77
C ASP A 525 -28.43 14.01 4.16
N ILE A 526 -27.59 14.84 4.77
CA ILE A 526 -26.15 14.87 4.46
C ILE A 526 -25.45 13.66 5.08
N TRP A 527 -24.37 13.24 4.46
CA TRP A 527 -23.51 12.20 5.01
C TRP A 527 -22.77 12.72 6.24
N GLU A 528 -22.81 11.99 7.35
CA GLU A 528 -22.02 12.28 8.54
C GLU A 528 -21.03 11.14 8.83
N SER A 529 -19.79 11.51 9.17
CA SER A 529 -18.78 10.53 9.60
C SER A 529 -19.07 10.07 11.02
N GLN A 530 -19.29 8.76 11.20
CA GLN A 530 -19.63 8.18 12.49
C GLN A 530 -18.90 6.86 12.76
N ASN A 531 -18.72 6.50 14.04
CA ASN A 531 -18.28 5.19 14.43
C ASN A 531 -19.48 4.22 14.46
N LEU A 532 -19.49 3.26 13.57
CA LEU A 532 -20.42 2.13 13.61
C LEU A 532 -20.00 1.12 14.67
N THR A 533 -20.95 0.47 15.30
CA THR A 533 -20.64 -0.38 16.47
C THR A 533 -19.93 -1.66 16.09
N LYS A 534 -20.24 -2.28 14.94
CA LYS A 534 -19.72 -3.60 14.57
C LYS A 534 -19.65 -3.81 13.06
N VAL A 535 -18.51 -4.29 12.59
CA VAL A 535 -18.35 -4.85 11.23
C VAL A 535 -17.46 -6.08 11.33
N ASP A 536 -18.03 -7.26 11.16
CA ASP A 536 -17.32 -8.54 11.20
C ASP A 536 -17.16 -9.10 9.79
N ASN A 537 -15.97 -9.57 9.45
CA ASN A 537 -15.64 -10.17 8.16
C ASN A 537 -15.23 -11.62 8.35
N LEU A 538 -15.91 -12.53 7.67
CA LEU A 538 -15.55 -13.93 7.54
C LEU A 538 -15.23 -14.22 6.08
N GLY A 539 -14.17 -14.95 5.81
CA GLY A 539 -13.85 -15.28 4.43
C GLY A 539 -12.77 -16.35 4.28
N PHE A 540 -12.53 -16.71 3.05
CA PHE A 540 -11.38 -17.53 2.69
C PHE A 540 -10.79 -17.09 1.37
N GLU A 541 -9.52 -17.36 1.19
CA GLU A 541 -8.79 -17.13 -0.04
C GLU A 541 -7.91 -18.32 -0.40
N THR A 542 -7.75 -18.57 -1.68
CA THR A 542 -6.88 -19.62 -2.21
C THR A 542 -6.14 -19.11 -3.44
N ASN A 543 -4.91 -19.58 -3.61
CA ASN A 543 -4.11 -19.35 -4.81
C ASN A 543 -3.37 -20.64 -5.17
N LEU A 544 -3.30 -20.93 -6.45
CA LEU A 544 -2.58 -22.06 -7.02
C LEU A 544 -1.74 -21.56 -8.19
N SER A 545 -0.44 -21.78 -8.15
CA SER A 545 0.51 -21.41 -9.20
C SER A 545 1.27 -22.66 -9.67
N LEU A 546 1.08 -23.03 -10.93
CA LEU A 546 1.73 -24.16 -11.58
C LEU A 546 2.76 -23.64 -12.59
N LEU A 547 3.97 -24.20 -12.54
CA LEU A 547 5.11 -23.89 -13.40
C LEU A 547 5.48 -25.14 -14.22
N PRO A 548 4.79 -25.45 -15.34
CA PRO A 548 4.94 -26.73 -16.04
C PRO A 548 6.35 -26.97 -16.60
N ARG A 549 7.11 -25.94 -16.91
CA ARG A 549 8.49 -26.07 -17.39
C ARG A 549 9.44 -26.70 -16.38
N GLU A 550 9.18 -26.44 -15.12
CA GLU A 550 9.97 -26.99 -14.01
C GLU A 550 9.80 -28.54 -13.87
N LEU A 551 8.80 -29.13 -14.52
CA LEU A 551 8.61 -30.61 -14.56
C LEU A 551 9.63 -31.34 -15.45
N GLY A 552 10.70 -30.66 -15.89
CA GLY A 552 11.80 -31.25 -16.65
C GLY A 552 11.72 -31.04 -18.17
N ASN A 553 10.80 -30.20 -18.62
CA ASN A 553 10.73 -29.80 -20.04
C ASN A 553 10.73 -28.28 -20.20
N GLU A 554 11.89 -27.65 -20.18
CA GLU A 554 12.08 -26.21 -20.38
C GLU A 554 11.48 -25.68 -21.70
N ARG A 555 11.28 -26.53 -22.70
CA ARG A 555 10.68 -26.16 -23.99
C ARG A 555 9.16 -26.28 -23.99
N PHE A 556 8.54 -26.72 -22.90
CA PHE A 556 7.08 -26.80 -22.84
C PHE A 556 6.49 -25.40 -23.06
N PHE A 557 5.46 -25.32 -23.91
CA PHE A 557 4.96 -24.02 -24.35
C PHE A 557 4.28 -23.22 -23.22
N ILE A 558 3.61 -23.86 -22.25
CA ILE A 558 3.05 -23.19 -21.08
C ILE A 558 4.15 -22.91 -20.07
N ARG A 559 4.27 -21.64 -19.68
CA ARG A 559 5.25 -21.14 -18.69
C ARG A 559 4.68 -21.12 -17.28
N LYS A 560 3.44 -20.62 -17.15
CA LYS A 560 2.77 -20.44 -15.85
C LYS A 560 1.25 -20.56 -16.03
N ILE A 561 0.60 -21.22 -15.08
CA ILE A 561 -0.83 -21.13 -14.84
C ILE A 561 -1.00 -20.68 -13.40
N GLU A 562 -1.81 -19.66 -13.17
CA GLU A 562 -2.15 -19.23 -11.82
C GLU A 562 -3.66 -19.08 -11.70
N LEU A 563 -4.23 -19.57 -10.61
CA LEU A 563 -5.65 -19.48 -10.28
C LEU A 563 -5.77 -18.92 -8.88
N GLY A 564 -6.60 -17.92 -8.71
CA GLY A 564 -6.90 -17.32 -7.44
C GLY A 564 -8.41 -17.20 -7.20
N TYR A 565 -8.83 -17.43 -5.96
CA TYR A 565 -10.21 -17.21 -5.59
C TYR A 565 -10.29 -16.66 -4.16
N ALA A 566 -11.18 -15.68 -3.95
CA ALA A 566 -11.50 -15.12 -2.65
C ALA A 566 -13.01 -15.04 -2.46
N PHE A 567 -13.44 -15.36 -1.27
CA PHE A 567 -14.82 -15.18 -0.80
C PHE A 567 -14.80 -14.41 0.51
N ILE A 568 -15.68 -13.42 0.63
CA ILE A 568 -15.87 -12.60 1.83
C ILE A 568 -17.36 -12.52 2.13
N HIS A 569 -17.69 -12.72 3.39
CA HIS A 569 -19.00 -12.40 3.96
C HIS A 569 -18.80 -11.37 5.06
N GLN A 570 -19.54 -10.28 4.96
CA GLN A 570 -19.49 -9.20 5.93
C GLN A 570 -20.80 -9.14 6.70
N ASP A 571 -20.72 -9.26 8.02
CA ASP A 571 -21.83 -9.04 8.94
C ASP A 571 -21.68 -7.66 9.58
N LYS A 572 -22.70 -6.84 9.43
CA LYS A 572 -22.68 -5.45 9.80
C LYS A 572 -23.95 -5.08 10.53
N ASP A 573 -23.80 -4.36 11.61
CA ASP A 573 -24.90 -3.67 12.29
C ASP A 573 -24.77 -2.17 12.00
N SER A 574 -25.66 -1.68 11.13
CA SER A 574 -25.70 -0.26 10.75
C SER A 574 -26.60 0.57 11.65
N GLU A 575 -27.21 -0.04 12.71
CA GLU A 575 -28.14 0.64 13.61
C GLU A 575 -29.28 1.39 12.88
N GLY A 576 -29.60 0.97 11.64
CA GLY A 576 -30.62 1.59 10.79
C GLY A 576 -30.12 2.69 9.86
N TYR A 577 -28.84 3.06 9.90
CA TYR A 577 -28.25 4.04 8.99
C TYR A 577 -28.06 3.51 7.58
N ILE A 578 -28.18 4.42 6.59
CA ILE A 578 -27.70 4.23 5.22
C ILE A 578 -26.18 4.49 5.22
N SER A 579 -25.39 3.61 4.66
CA SER A 579 -23.93 3.64 4.67
C SER A 579 -23.35 3.87 3.27
N ASP A 580 -22.28 4.64 3.16
CA ASP A 580 -21.62 4.98 1.90
C ASP A 580 -20.56 3.95 1.48
N TYR A 581 -19.71 3.49 2.42
CA TYR A 581 -18.55 2.65 2.08
C TYR A 581 -18.60 1.22 2.63
N ALA A 582 -19.17 1.03 3.81
CA ALA A 582 -19.07 -0.26 4.49
C ALA A 582 -20.07 -1.33 4.02
N LEU A 583 -21.03 -0.99 3.16
CA LEU A 583 -21.97 -1.96 2.59
C LEU A 583 -21.50 -2.61 1.30
N ASP A 584 -20.66 -1.91 0.55
CA ASP A 584 -20.17 -2.36 -0.74
C ASP A 584 -18.84 -3.10 -0.56
N TYR A 585 -18.85 -4.40 -0.62
CA TYR A 585 -17.64 -5.19 -0.56
C TYR A 585 -17.60 -6.26 -1.65
N LEU A 586 -16.41 -6.62 -2.07
CA LEU A 586 -16.20 -7.68 -3.05
C LEU A 586 -16.49 -9.03 -2.40
N LYS A 587 -17.66 -9.62 -2.73
CA LYS A 587 -18.13 -10.88 -2.14
C LYS A 587 -17.41 -12.08 -2.74
N HIS A 588 -17.28 -12.12 -4.05
CA HIS A 588 -16.59 -13.17 -4.77
C HIS A 588 -15.61 -12.57 -5.78
N LYS A 589 -14.41 -13.11 -5.84
CA LYS A 589 -13.42 -12.80 -6.89
C LYS A 589 -12.72 -14.05 -7.34
N PHE A 590 -12.71 -14.27 -8.66
CA PHE A 590 -11.91 -15.28 -9.30
C PHE A 590 -10.92 -14.63 -10.25
N THR A 591 -9.66 -15.07 -10.23
CA THR A 591 -8.61 -14.64 -11.14
C THR A 591 -7.94 -15.85 -11.77
N ALA A 592 -7.60 -15.74 -13.05
CA ALA A 592 -6.80 -16.75 -13.73
C ALA A 592 -5.75 -16.07 -14.60
N GLN A 593 -4.53 -16.62 -14.62
CA GLN A 593 -3.44 -16.20 -15.48
C GLN A 593 -2.92 -17.42 -16.25
N LEU A 594 -2.70 -17.25 -17.56
CA LEU A 594 -2.02 -18.22 -18.42
C LEU A 594 -0.90 -17.51 -19.16
N SER A 595 0.35 -17.91 -18.92
CA SER A 595 1.50 -17.42 -19.68
C SER A 595 2.07 -18.55 -20.53
N HIS A 596 2.25 -18.31 -21.84
CA HIS A 596 2.76 -19.31 -22.76
C HIS A 596 3.67 -18.71 -23.84
N SER A 597 4.56 -19.54 -24.37
CA SER A 597 5.34 -19.23 -25.57
C SER A 597 4.50 -19.52 -26.80
N ILE A 598 4.62 -18.69 -27.82
CA ILE A 598 3.98 -18.90 -29.12
C ILE A 598 5.03 -19.44 -30.12
N TRP A 599 6.05 -18.67 -30.42
CA TRP A 599 7.09 -19.01 -31.36
C TRP A 599 8.27 -18.03 -31.22
N LYS A 600 9.51 -18.47 -31.44
CA LYS A 600 10.78 -17.69 -31.51
C LYS A 600 10.72 -16.25 -30.93
N GLY A 601 10.77 -16.13 -29.61
CA GLY A 601 10.73 -14.85 -28.93
C GLY A 601 9.32 -14.30 -28.68
N PHE A 602 8.26 -14.84 -29.30
CA PHE A 602 6.88 -14.46 -29.02
C PHE A 602 6.31 -15.23 -27.83
N SER A 603 5.64 -14.48 -26.96
CA SER A 603 4.90 -15.04 -25.82
C SER A 603 3.61 -14.26 -25.60
N ALA A 604 2.62 -14.91 -25.02
CA ALA A 604 1.39 -14.26 -24.59
C ALA A 604 1.10 -14.56 -23.12
N THR A 605 0.50 -13.60 -22.47
CA THR A 605 -0.04 -13.75 -21.12
C THR A 605 -1.50 -13.28 -21.14
N TRP A 606 -2.37 -14.15 -20.67
CA TRP A 606 -3.80 -13.93 -20.55
C TRP A 606 -4.15 -13.77 -19.08
N TYR A 607 -5.06 -12.84 -18.80
CA TYR A 607 -5.65 -12.68 -17.50
C TYR A 607 -7.17 -12.73 -17.63
N VAL A 608 -7.81 -13.45 -16.71
CA VAL A 608 -9.26 -13.50 -16.55
C VAL A 608 -9.58 -13.04 -15.15
N ARG A 609 -10.55 -12.15 -15.03
CA ARG A 609 -11.04 -11.64 -13.76
C ARG A 609 -12.56 -11.69 -13.76
N TRP A 610 -13.14 -12.44 -12.83
CA TRP A 610 -14.57 -12.42 -12.55
C TRP A 610 -14.80 -11.91 -11.14
N GLN A 611 -15.77 -11.01 -11.00
CA GLN A 611 -16.07 -10.34 -9.73
C GLN A 611 -17.59 -10.27 -9.51
N ASP A 612 -18.00 -10.50 -8.26
CA ASP A 612 -19.37 -10.31 -7.77
C ASP A 612 -19.30 -9.49 -6.49
N ARG A 613 -19.87 -8.29 -6.54
CA ARG A 613 -19.88 -7.31 -5.46
C ARG A 613 -21.23 -7.32 -4.77
N ALA A 614 -21.23 -7.39 -3.43
CA ALA A 614 -22.42 -7.13 -2.61
C ALA A 614 -22.69 -5.63 -2.53
N GLY A 615 -23.96 -5.28 -2.33
CA GLY A 615 -24.40 -3.89 -2.18
C GLY A 615 -25.11 -3.36 -3.41
N SER A 616 -25.51 -2.10 -3.32
CA SER A 616 -26.17 -1.34 -4.36
C SER A 616 -25.65 0.09 -4.35
N TYR A 617 -25.95 0.82 -5.39
CA TYR A 617 -25.65 2.25 -5.45
C TYR A 617 -26.87 3.02 -5.96
N THR A 618 -27.00 4.27 -5.53
CA THR A 618 -28.04 5.16 -6.05
C THR A 618 -27.71 5.51 -7.50
N LYS A 619 -28.51 5.03 -8.44
CA LYS A 619 -28.41 5.40 -9.87
C LYS A 619 -28.83 6.85 -10.06
N TYR A 620 -28.05 7.57 -10.85
CA TYR A 620 -28.37 8.95 -11.24
C TYR A 620 -28.84 8.99 -12.69
N GLU A 621 -29.95 9.70 -12.93
CA GLU A 621 -30.47 10.01 -14.25
C GLU A 621 -30.65 11.53 -14.38
N ASN A 622 -30.14 12.12 -15.44
CA ASN A 622 -30.16 13.57 -15.64
C ASN A 622 -29.60 14.36 -14.44
N LEU A 623 -28.48 13.86 -13.86
CA LEU A 623 -27.76 14.43 -12.70
C LEU A 623 -28.57 14.44 -11.39
N LYS A 624 -29.66 13.66 -11.30
CA LYS A 624 -30.49 13.53 -10.11
C LYS A 624 -30.57 12.08 -9.66
N PRO A 625 -30.63 11.81 -8.35
CA PRO A 625 -30.84 10.47 -7.83
C PRO A 625 -32.18 9.92 -8.35
N ALA A 626 -32.20 8.68 -8.86
CA ALA A 626 -33.36 8.05 -9.47
C ALA A 626 -33.83 6.81 -8.68
N TYR A 627 -32.97 5.78 -8.57
CA TYR A 627 -33.30 4.53 -7.87
C TYR A 627 -32.04 3.80 -7.41
N GLU A 628 -32.21 2.83 -6.50
CA GLU A 628 -31.11 1.94 -6.09
C GLU A 628 -30.92 0.82 -7.11
N GLU A 629 -29.67 0.66 -7.59
CA GLU A 629 -29.27 -0.37 -8.54
C GLU A 629 -28.25 -1.30 -7.88
N PRO A 630 -28.49 -2.62 -7.83
CA PRO A 630 -27.51 -3.58 -7.29
C PRO A 630 -26.33 -3.72 -8.26
N TYR A 631 -25.13 -3.98 -7.70
CA TYR A 631 -23.97 -4.28 -8.54
C TYR A 631 -24.16 -5.59 -9.30
N ALA A 632 -23.96 -5.56 -10.61
CA ALA A 632 -23.98 -6.74 -11.44
C ALA A 632 -22.60 -7.42 -11.49
N PRO A 633 -22.53 -8.75 -11.39
CA PRO A 633 -21.26 -9.45 -11.59
C PRO A 633 -20.77 -9.30 -13.04
N TYR A 634 -19.44 -9.25 -13.20
CA TYR A 634 -18.82 -9.09 -14.51
C TYR A 634 -17.58 -9.98 -14.69
N CYS A 635 -17.22 -10.22 -15.95
CA CYS A 635 -16.02 -10.95 -16.35
C CYS A 635 -15.21 -10.12 -17.34
N LEU A 636 -13.92 -9.99 -17.08
CA LEU A 636 -12.95 -9.32 -17.96
C LEU A 636 -11.89 -10.33 -18.42
N VAL A 637 -11.47 -10.18 -19.65
CA VAL A 637 -10.37 -10.92 -20.25
C VAL A 637 -9.37 -9.92 -20.81
N ASP A 638 -8.13 -10.00 -20.34
CA ASP A 638 -7.04 -9.14 -20.76
C ASP A 638 -5.90 -9.97 -21.35
N MET A 639 -5.17 -9.39 -22.30
CA MET A 639 -4.06 -10.11 -22.97
C MET A 639 -2.90 -9.15 -23.23
N LYS A 640 -1.69 -9.69 -23.03
CA LYS A 640 -0.45 -9.06 -23.50
C LYS A 640 0.35 -10.03 -24.35
N VAL A 641 0.75 -9.58 -25.53
CA VAL A 641 1.67 -10.28 -26.41
C VAL A 641 3.01 -9.57 -26.39
N ASN A 642 4.11 -10.31 -26.20
CA ASN A 642 5.47 -9.78 -26.21
C ASN A 642 6.27 -10.48 -27.29
N TRP A 643 7.14 -9.71 -27.96
CA TRP A 643 8.20 -10.21 -28.82
C TRP A 643 9.54 -9.70 -28.34
N GLU A 644 10.39 -10.61 -27.93
CA GLU A 644 11.74 -10.33 -27.41
C GLU A 644 12.81 -10.66 -28.43
N TYR A 645 13.63 -9.67 -28.76
CA TYR A 645 14.79 -9.84 -29.61
C TYR A 645 15.98 -9.06 -29.05
N GLN A 646 16.98 -9.76 -28.59
CA GLN A 646 18.17 -9.19 -27.94
C GLN A 646 17.82 -8.22 -26.80
N ARG A 647 17.94 -6.90 -27.03
CA ARG A 647 17.73 -5.81 -26.08
C ARG A 647 16.38 -5.11 -26.23
N LEU A 648 15.63 -5.52 -27.27
CA LEU A 648 14.34 -4.95 -27.63
C LEU A 648 13.23 -5.90 -27.24
N ASN A 649 12.20 -5.39 -26.56
CA ASN A 649 10.93 -6.05 -26.35
C ASN A 649 9.85 -5.18 -26.97
N LEU A 650 9.14 -5.70 -27.98
CA LEU A 650 7.92 -5.10 -28.50
C LEU A 650 6.72 -5.78 -27.85
N TYR A 651 5.70 -5.01 -27.52
CA TYR A 651 4.51 -5.56 -26.93
C TYR A 651 3.22 -4.89 -27.42
N ALA A 652 2.14 -5.65 -27.37
CA ALA A 652 0.78 -5.19 -27.57
C ALA A 652 -0.10 -5.69 -26.43
N GLU A 653 -1.00 -4.84 -25.96
CA GLU A 653 -1.91 -5.12 -24.85
C GLU A 653 -3.34 -4.85 -25.28
N LEU A 654 -4.24 -5.74 -24.88
CA LEU A 654 -5.67 -5.67 -25.08
C LEU A 654 -6.35 -5.91 -23.73
N ASN A 655 -7.04 -4.90 -23.23
CA ASN A 655 -7.82 -4.99 -22.01
C ASN A 655 -9.30 -5.06 -22.33
N ASN A 656 -10.07 -5.73 -21.48
CA ASN A 656 -11.51 -5.94 -21.62
C ASN A 656 -11.90 -6.47 -23.03
N LEU A 657 -11.27 -7.57 -23.46
CA LEU A 657 -11.50 -8.18 -24.79
C LEU A 657 -12.95 -8.54 -25.04
N LEU A 658 -13.73 -8.80 -23.99
CA LEU A 658 -15.16 -9.11 -24.08
C LEU A 658 -16.02 -7.85 -24.28
N ASN A 659 -15.41 -6.66 -24.21
CA ASN A 659 -16.09 -5.36 -24.25
C ASN A 659 -17.26 -5.28 -23.26
N SER A 660 -17.06 -5.85 -22.07
CA SER A 660 -18.05 -5.84 -21.00
C SER A 660 -18.24 -4.44 -20.44
N THR A 661 -19.47 -4.01 -20.24
CA THR A 661 -19.78 -2.81 -19.46
C THR A 661 -19.75 -3.19 -17.98
N TYR A 662 -18.99 -2.47 -17.17
CA TYR A 662 -18.86 -2.77 -15.75
C TYR A 662 -18.62 -1.52 -14.91
N TYR A 663 -18.89 -1.64 -13.60
CA TYR A 663 -18.79 -0.58 -12.62
C TYR A 663 -18.07 -1.13 -11.38
N ASP A 664 -16.94 -0.55 -11.03
CA ASP A 664 -16.28 -0.80 -9.74
C ASP A 664 -16.88 0.08 -8.64
N LEU A 665 -17.28 1.28 -9.03
CA LEU A 665 -18.06 2.25 -8.24
C LEU A 665 -19.29 2.66 -9.05
N GLY A 666 -20.41 2.82 -8.39
CA GLY A 666 -21.67 3.22 -9.01
C GLY A 666 -21.55 4.53 -9.78
N ASN A 667 -22.24 4.63 -10.90
CA ASN A 667 -22.26 5.79 -11.81
C ASN A 667 -20.92 6.12 -12.51
N ILE A 668 -19.84 5.35 -12.28
CA ILE A 668 -18.55 5.52 -12.95
C ILE A 668 -18.32 4.33 -13.88
N PRO A 669 -18.79 4.39 -15.15
CA PRO A 669 -18.56 3.31 -16.11
C PRO A 669 -17.06 3.18 -16.36
N GLN A 670 -16.56 1.95 -16.34
CA GLN A 670 -15.14 1.66 -16.60
C GLN A 670 -14.91 1.47 -18.13
N PRO A 671 -13.65 1.57 -18.61
CA PRO A 671 -13.34 1.47 -20.02
C PRO A 671 -13.81 0.15 -20.65
N GLY A 672 -14.38 0.22 -21.86
CA GLY A 672 -14.64 -0.91 -22.73
C GLY A 672 -13.33 -1.53 -23.24
N ILE A 673 -13.36 -2.13 -24.43
CA ILE A 673 -12.16 -2.68 -25.07
C ILE A 673 -11.09 -1.59 -25.24
N TRP A 674 -9.86 -1.92 -24.83
CA TRP A 674 -8.73 -0.99 -24.82
C TRP A 674 -7.50 -1.61 -25.45
N PHE A 675 -6.90 -0.95 -26.43
CA PHE A 675 -5.69 -1.39 -27.10
C PHE A 675 -4.55 -0.40 -26.88
N LYS A 676 -3.35 -0.92 -26.60
CA LYS A 676 -2.10 -0.17 -26.64
C LYS A 676 -0.95 -1.03 -27.14
N ALA A 677 0.06 -0.41 -27.73
CA ALA A 677 1.30 -1.05 -28.17
C ALA A 677 2.50 -0.22 -27.74
N GLY A 678 3.60 -0.90 -27.48
CA GLY A 678 4.77 -0.25 -26.96
C GLY A 678 6.04 -1.04 -27.18
N PHE A 679 7.16 -0.44 -26.72
CA PHE A 679 8.44 -1.09 -26.73
C PHE A 679 9.24 -0.79 -25.46
N ARG A 680 10.06 -1.76 -25.07
CA ARG A 680 11.10 -1.64 -24.06
C ARG A 680 12.45 -1.84 -24.74
N TYR A 681 13.39 -0.99 -24.40
CA TYR A 681 14.77 -1.13 -24.86
C TYR A 681 15.72 -0.94 -23.69
N SER A 682 16.76 -1.75 -23.59
CA SER A 682 17.76 -1.60 -22.55
C SER A 682 19.17 -1.77 -23.11
N PHE A 683 20.06 -0.86 -22.73
CA PHE A 683 21.46 -0.83 -23.15
C PHE A 683 22.35 -0.91 -21.91
N LYS A 684 23.31 -1.86 -21.89
CA LYS A 684 24.40 -1.92 -20.89
C LYS A 684 25.62 -1.14 -21.44
N TYR A 685 26.22 -0.30 -20.64
CA TYR A 685 27.39 0.50 -20.97
C TYR A 685 28.54 0.28 -19.98
#